data_c12ee7a30b1253a8a8ee109bc46f9ce6
#
_entry.id   c12ee7a30b1253a8a8ee109bc46f9ce6
#
_cell.length_a   1.000
_cell.length_b   1.000
_cell.length_c   1.000
_cell.angle_alpha   90.00
_cell.angle_beta   90.00
_cell.angle_gamma   90.00
#
_symmetry.space_group_name_H-M   'P 1'
#
loop_
_entity.id
_entity.type
_entity.pdbx_description
1 polymer ?
#
loop_
_entity_poly.entity_id
_entity_poly.type
_entity_poly.pdbx_seq_one_letter_code
_entity_poly.pdbx_strand_id
1 'polypeptide(L)'
;MNVYGTKQIRNVVLLGHGGAGKTTTAEALAFVTGATKRMGKITDGNTISDYDKEEIKRQFSISTSLIPIEYEGDDGMMKINLLDTPGYFDFVGEVEEAVSVADAAIIVVNCKAGIEVGTEKAWELCDKFKLPRVIFVTNMDDDRASFRELVLKLERRFGRSIAPFQLPIRENEKFVGYVNVVKMAGRRFTNLSDYEECEIPDYSLKNLGIARDALLEAVAETSEEYMERYFSGEEFTVSEIQGALREHVIDGSIVPVLMGSGINCQGFKTLLQVIDRYLPTPDKFECIGVDVSTGERFTAKYDDSVSLSARVFKTIVDPFIGKYSLMKICTGTLKPDSTIYNVNKDTEEKVGKLYLLRGKDTIEVPELKAGDIGAVAKLGVTQTGDTIALRSAPIVYHKPQISIPYTYMRYKTVTKGDEDKVSSALTKLMEEDLTLKSVNDKENRQLLLYGIGDQQLEVVVSKLLNRYKVEVELSKPKFAFRETIRKKSEVQGKYKKQSGGHGQYGDVKMEFEPSGDLSTPYIFEERVFGGAVPKNYFPAVEKGVAESCLKGPLAAYPVVGVKATLVDGSYHPVDSSEMAFKTAAMMAFKKGFMEANPVLLEPIASLKVTVPDKFTGDVMGDLNRRRGRVLGMNSNHHGKQVIEADIPMSELFGYNTDLRSMTGGIGTYEYEFARYEQAPGDIQKKEVEERASKVDKLDV
;
A
#
# COMPACT_ATOMS: atom_id res chain seq x y z
N MET A 1 25.89 16.53 -13.74
CA MET A 1 26.09 15.75 -12.51
C MET A 1 27.17 14.71 -12.79
N ASN A 2 28.11 14.52 -11.86
CA ASN A 2 29.24 13.60 -12.04
C ASN A 2 28.80 12.14 -11.78
N VAL A 3 29.65 11.20 -12.20
CA VAL A 3 29.52 9.77 -11.85
C VAL A 3 30.24 9.54 -10.53
N TYR A 4 29.57 8.86 -9.60
CA TYR A 4 30.09 8.60 -8.27
C TYR A 4 30.27 7.10 -8.04
N GLY A 5 31.30 6.73 -7.30
CA GLY A 5 31.49 5.36 -6.83
C GLY A 5 30.69 5.10 -5.55
N THR A 6 30.51 3.84 -5.21
CA THR A 6 29.66 3.38 -4.08
C THR A 6 29.93 4.11 -2.76
N LYS A 7 31.20 4.38 -2.41
CA LYS A 7 31.59 5.07 -1.18
C LYS A 7 31.21 6.56 -1.14
N GLN A 8 30.90 7.13 -2.29
CA GLN A 8 30.53 8.54 -2.44
C GLN A 8 29.02 8.73 -2.56
N ILE A 9 28.22 7.68 -2.38
CA ILE A 9 26.76 7.69 -2.53
C ILE A 9 26.10 7.53 -1.17
N ARG A 10 24.97 8.25 -0.97
CA ARG A 10 24.01 8.06 0.12
C ARG A 10 22.60 7.97 -0.46
N ASN A 11 21.89 6.90 -0.22
CA ASN A 11 20.48 6.72 -0.61
C ASN A 11 19.61 6.93 0.63
N VAL A 12 18.97 8.08 0.72
CA VAL A 12 18.31 8.53 1.94
C VAL A 12 16.82 8.75 1.68
N VAL A 13 15.96 8.07 2.43
CA VAL A 13 14.52 8.25 2.36
C VAL A 13 14.03 9.21 3.45
N LEU A 14 13.14 10.13 3.07
CA LEU A 14 12.45 11.02 3.99
C LEU A 14 11.13 10.37 4.42
N LEU A 15 10.99 10.06 5.69
CA LEU A 15 9.82 9.44 6.30
C LEU A 15 9.16 10.38 7.31
N GLY A 16 7.88 10.17 7.63
CA GLY A 16 7.16 10.94 8.64
C GLY A 16 5.71 11.20 8.25
N HIS A 17 4.97 11.83 9.16
CA HIS A 17 3.54 12.11 8.97
C HIS A 17 3.26 13.12 7.85
N GLY A 18 2.02 13.14 7.34
CA GLY A 18 1.55 14.19 6.43
C GLY A 18 1.65 15.57 7.07
N GLY A 19 2.30 16.53 6.40
CA GLY A 19 2.51 17.87 6.98
C GLY A 19 3.70 18.02 7.95
N ALA A 20 4.49 16.95 8.20
CA ALA A 20 5.68 17.04 9.04
C ALA A 20 6.82 17.89 8.41
N GLY A 21 6.76 18.20 7.12
CA GLY A 21 7.74 19.04 6.43
C GLY A 21 8.77 18.25 5.60
N LYS A 22 8.50 17.02 5.18
CA LYS A 22 9.39 16.20 4.34
C LYS A 22 9.78 16.90 3.05
N THR A 23 8.78 17.27 2.25
CA THR A 23 9.00 17.98 0.98
C THR A 23 9.70 19.32 1.18
N THR A 24 9.37 20.07 2.23
CA THR A 24 10.10 21.31 2.59
C THR A 24 11.56 21.01 2.95
N THR A 25 11.83 19.90 3.63
CA THR A 25 13.20 19.44 3.94
C THR A 25 13.95 19.09 2.66
N ALA A 26 13.34 18.36 1.73
CA ALA A 26 13.91 18.02 0.44
C ALA A 26 14.24 19.27 -0.40
N GLU A 27 13.31 20.22 -0.46
CA GLU A 27 13.49 21.54 -1.12
C GLU A 27 14.65 22.32 -0.52
N ALA A 28 14.72 22.41 0.81
CA ALA A 28 15.78 23.12 1.50
C ALA A 28 17.16 22.50 1.26
N LEU A 29 17.27 21.16 1.30
CA LEU A 29 18.52 20.45 0.99
C LEU A 29 18.96 20.68 -0.46
N ALA A 30 18.03 20.63 -1.41
CA ALA A 30 18.30 20.90 -2.83
C ALA A 30 18.71 22.36 -3.08
N PHE A 31 18.11 23.30 -2.34
CA PHE A 31 18.45 24.71 -2.45
C PHE A 31 19.82 25.02 -1.84
N VAL A 32 20.11 24.55 -0.63
CA VAL A 32 21.38 24.78 0.08
C VAL A 32 22.57 24.17 -0.68
N THR A 33 22.38 23.05 -1.37
CA THR A 33 23.42 22.44 -2.21
C THR A 33 23.53 23.05 -3.62
N GLY A 34 22.68 24.03 -3.94
CA GLY A 34 22.67 24.66 -5.26
C GLY A 34 22.07 23.79 -6.37
N ALA A 35 21.46 22.66 -6.02
CA ALA A 35 20.74 21.81 -6.98
C ALA A 35 19.54 22.55 -7.59
N THR A 36 18.98 23.53 -6.88
CA THR A 36 17.98 24.46 -7.37
C THR A 36 18.38 25.91 -7.11
N LYS A 37 17.91 26.80 -7.98
CA LYS A 37 18.17 28.25 -7.85
C LYS A 37 17.23 28.96 -6.89
N ARG A 38 16.14 28.31 -6.50
CA ARG A 38 15.14 28.83 -5.57
C ARG A 38 14.59 27.68 -4.74
N MET A 39 14.16 27.99 -3.55
CA MET A 39 13.39 27.08 -2.71
C MET A 39 11.92 27.12 -3.10
N GLY A 40 11.35 25.99 -3.50
CA GLY A 40 9.94 25.84 -3.80
C GLY A 40 9.07 25.85 -2.54
N LYS A 41 7.78 26.12 -2.72
CA LYS A 41 6.77 26.06 -1.65
C LYS A 41 5.58 25.23 -2.10
N ILE A 42 5.06 24.40 -1.22
CA ILE A 42 3.88 23.56 -1.49
C ILE A 42 2.67 24.41 -1.85
N THR A 43 2.46 25.52 -1.11
CA THR A 43 1.35 26.47 -1.35
C THR A 43 1.41 27.14 -2.73
N ASP A 44 2.61 27.30 -3.27
CA ASP A 44 2.82 27.94 -4.58
C ASP A 44 2.80 26.90 -5.72
N GLY A 45 2.72 25.61 -5.40
CA GLY A 45 2.71 24.50 -6.37
C GLY A 45 3.97 24.43 -7.22
N ASN A 46 5.13 24.79 -6.65
CA ASN A 46 6.37 24.94 -7.40
C ASN A 46 7.57 24.21 -6.79
N THR A 47 7.31 23.19 -5.96
CA THR A 47 8.32 22.30 -5.41
C THR A 47 8.87 21.34 -6.47
N ILE A 48 10.06 20.80 -6.25
CA ILE A 48 10.65 19.78 -7.12
C ILE A 48 9.90 18.45 -7.00
N SER A 49 9.53 18.07 -5.77
CA SER A 49 8.90 16.78 -5.47
C SER A 49 7.49 16.70 -6.00
N ASP A 50 6.64 17.67 -5.65
CA ASP A 50 5.21 17.67 -5.95
C ASP A 50 4.95 18.36 -7.30
N TYR A 51 5.32 17.69 -8.38
CA TYR A 51 5.19 18.25 -9.75
C TYR A 51 3.97 17.71 -10.50
N ASP A 52 3.32 16.64 -10.02
CA ASP A 52 2.08 16.14 -10.60
C ASP A 52 0.93 17.13 -10.33
N LYS A 53 0.05 17.33 -11.30
CA LYS A 53 -1.09 18.23 -11.18
C LYS A 53 -2.01 17.89 -10.01
N GLU A 54 -2.11 16.60 -9.67
CA GLU A 54 -2.91 16.16 -8.53
C GLU A 54 -2.24 16.52 -7.19
N GLU A 55 -0.91 16.44 -7.09
CA GLU A 55 -0.13 16.87 -5.93
C GLU A 55 -0.25 18.38 -5.72
N ILE A 56 -0.05 19.15 -6.78
CA ILE A 56 -0.18 20.62 -6.76
C ILE A 56 -1.60 21.03 -6.34
N LYS A 57 -2.63 20.42 -6.93
CA LYS A 57 -4.03 20.71 -6.62
C LYS A 57 -4.41 20.39 -5.18
N ARG A 58 -3.88 19.29 -4.66
CA ARG A 58 -4.20 18.77 -3.32
C ARG A 58 -3.26 19.28 -2.24
N GLN A 59 -2.12 19.87 -2.62
CA GLN A 59 -1.07 20.38 -1.73
C GLN A 59 -0.47 19.31 -0.82
N PHE A 60 -0.32 18.09 -1.33
CA PHE A 60 0.39 17.00 -0.67
C PHE A 60 0.97 16.01 -1.68
N SER A 61 2.06 15.34 -1.28
CA SER A 61 2.75 14.33 -2.11
C SER A 61 1.91 13.06 -2.25
N ILE A 62 1.81 12.56 -3.46
CA ILE A 62 1.11 11.32 -3.84
C ILE A 62 2.12 10.24 -4.21
N SER A 63 3.17 10.61 -4.92
CA SER A 63 4.20 9.69 -5.40
C SER A 63 5.56 10.02 -4.79
N THR A 64 6.40 9.00 -4.65
CA THR A 64 7.79 9.22 -4.23
C THR A 64 8.60 9.91 -5.32
N SER A 65 9.23 11.03 -4.99
CA SER A 65 10.12 11.77 -5.87
C SER A 65 11.58 11.52 -5.53
N LEU A 66 12.40 11.29 -6.56
CA LEU A 66 13.86 11.21 -6.45
C LEU A 66 14.46 12.60 -6.67
N ILE A 67 15.36 13.01 -5.77
CA ILE A 67 16.07 14.30 -5.84
C ILE A 67 17.57 14.05 -5.61
N PRO A 68 18.34 13.79 -6.67
CA PRO A 68 19.78 13.67 -6.56
C PRO A 68 20.41 15.05 -6.35
N ILE A 69 21.24 15.18 -5.32
CA ILE A 69 22.01 16.38 -5.00
C ILE A 69 23.49 16.04 -4.88
N GLU A 70 24.34 17.00 -5.19
CA GLU A 70 25.80 16.91 -4.99
C GLU A 70 26.18 17.76 -3.79
N TYR A 71 27.05 17.24 -2.94
CA TYR A 71 27.51 17.91 -1.74
C TYR A 71 29.01 17.68 -1.54
N GLU A 72 29.73 18.73 -1.14
CA GLU A 72 31.15 18.64 -0.78
C GLU A 72 31.24 18.32 0.71
N GLY A 73 31.48 17.05 1.01
CA GLY A 73 31.66 16.54 2.36
C GLY A 73 33.10 16.56 2.84
N ASP A 74 33.37 15.92 3.96
CA ASP A 74 34.71 15.89 4.57
C ASP A 74 35.72 15.14 3.67
N ASP A 75 35.28 14.09 2.97
CA ASP A 75 36.12 13.26 2.08
C ASP A 75 36.00 13.63 0.57
N GLY A 76 35.47 14.81 0.26
CA GLY A 76 35.29 15.35 -1.09
C GLY A 76 33.84 15.27 -1.58
N MET A 77 33.69 15.39 -2.92
CA MET A 77 32.35 15.42 -3.52
C MET A 77 31.63 14.10 -3.42
N MET A 78 30.37 14.16 -2.98
CA MET A 78 29.47 13.03 -2.84
C MET A 78 28.12 13.30 -3.49
N LYS A 79 27.38 12.25 -3.74
CA LYS A 79 26.00 12.27 -4.23
C LYS A 79 25.04 11.75 -3.17
N ILE A 80 23.99 12.52 -2.92
CA ILE A 80 22.89 12.09 -2.05
C ILE A 80 21.65 11.93 -2.92
N ASN A 81 21.12 10.73 -3.01
CA ASN A 81 19.84 10.42 -3.62
C ASN A 81 18.76 10.55 -2.53
N LEU A 82 18.07 11.68 -2.50
CA LEU A 82 16.93 11.88 -1.60
C LEU A 82 15.68 11.25 -2.22
N LEU A 83 14.96 10.45 -1.45
CA LEU A 83 13.68 9.87 -1.78
C LEU A 83 12.62 10.55 -0.92
N ASP A 84 11.95 11.57 -1.46
CA ASP A 84 10.86 12.27 -0.77
C ASP A 84 9.56 11.48 -0.93
N THR A 85 9.00 11.01 0.20
CA THR A 85 7.87 10.09 0.21
C THR A 85 6.56 10.75 0.63
N PRO A 86 5.41 10.26 0.17
CA PRO A 86 4.11 10.67 0.67
C PRO A 86 3.96 10.44 2.17
N GLY A 87 3.22 11.32 2.84
CA GLY A 87 2.94 11.19 4.28
C GLY A 87 1.56 10.63 4.59
N TYR A 88 0.67 10.53 3.60
CA TYR A 88 -0.66 9.95 3.75
C TYR A 88 -0.62 8.44 3.55
N PHE A 89 -1.32 7.71 4.41
CA PHE A 89 -1.29 6.24 4.45
C PHE A 89 -1.91 5.58 3.22
N ASP A 90 -2.73 6.29 2.48
CA ASP A 90 -3.31 5.84 1.22
C ASP A 90 -2.25 5.56 0.16
N PHE A 91 -1.07 6.17 0.29
CA PHE A 91 0.05 6.03 -0.65
C PHE A 91 1.22 5.24 -0.04
N VAL A 92 0.92 4.32 0.88
CA VAL A 92 1.95 3.52 1.57
C VAL A 92 2.81 2.69 0.61
N GLY A 93 2.27 2.24 -0.53
CA GLY A 93 3.03 1.51 -1.55
C GLY A 93 4.24 2.30 -2.06
N GLU A 94 4.07 3.59 -2.27
CA GLU A 94 5.14 4.52 -2.67
C GLU A 94 6.26 4.61 -1.62
N VAL A 95 5.88 4.61 -0.34
CA VAL A 95 6.83 4.61 0.78
C VAL A 95 7.59 3.29 0.84
N GLU A 96 6.89 2.16 0.68
CA GLU A 96 7.47 0.82 0.69
C GLU A 96 8.46 0.59 -0.46
N GLU A 97 8.14 1.11 -1.66
CA GLU A 97 9.07 1.11 -2.80
C GLU A 97 10.34 1.88 -2.48
N ALA A 98 10.23 3.10 -1.96
CA ALA A 98 11.36 3.95 -1.60
C ALA A 98 12.24 3.34 -0.51
N VAL A 99 11.64 2.82 0.56
CA VAL A 99 12.33 2.17 1.68
C VAL A 99 13.10 0.93 1.20
N SER A 100 12.57 0.20 0.21
CA SER A 100 13.21 -1.02 -0.31
C SER A 100 14.59 -0.78 -0.93
N VAL A 101 14.91 0.45 -1.35
CA VAL A 101 16.18 0.82 -2.00
C VAL A 101 17.00 1.85 -1.22
N ALA A 102 16.45 2.42 -0.15
CA ALA A 102 17.17 3.32 0.73
C ALA A 102 18.22 2.58 1.57
N ASP A 103 19.29 3.29 1.93
CA ASP A 103 20.34 2.80 2.84
C ASP A 103 20.23 3.48 4.21
N ALA A 104 19.50 4.57 4.31
CA ALA A 104 19.23 5.27 5.57
C ALA A 104 17.92 6.07 5.47
N ALA A 105 17.37 6.44 6.62
CA ALA A 105 16.16 7.23 6.72
C ALA A 105 16.37 8.53 7.52
N ILE A 106 15.68 9.59 7.11
CA ILE A 106 15.46 10.77 7.93
C ILE A 106 13.98 10.79 8.30
N ILE A 107 13.69 10.61 9.59
CA ILE A 107 12.34 10.72 10.11
C ILE A 107 12.09 12.19 10.45
N VAL A 108 11.23 12.82 9.66
CA VAL A 108 10.88 14.23 9.81
C VAL A 108 9.72 14.38 10.78
N VAL A 109 9.91 15.17 11.82
CA VAL A 109 8.95 15.39 12.92
C VAL A 109 8.68 16.87 13.08
N ASN A 110 7.44 17.29 13.06
CA ASN A 110 7.06 18.65 13.37
C ASN A 110 7.16 18.89 14.89
N CYS A 111 7.94 19.89 15.30
CA CYS A 111 8.20 20.14 16.73
C CYS A 111 6.91 20.42 17.52
N LYS A 112 5.97 21.12 16.95
CA LYS A 112 4.69 21.49 17.57
C LYS A 112 3.71 20.32 17.63
N ALA A 113 3.57 19.57 16.52
CA ALA A 113 2.67 18.42 16.45
C ALA A 113 3.17 17.25 17.30
N GLY A 114 4.48 17.10 17.42
CA GLY A 114 5.10 16.04 18.20
C GLY A 114 5.11 14.70 17.48
N ILE A 115 4.98 13.62 18.26
CA ILE A 115 4.92 12.26 17.73
C ILE A 115 3.52 12.02 17.15
N GLU A 116 3.45 11.84 15.86
CA GLU A 116 2.21 11.52 15.12
C GLU A 116 2.26 10.07 14.63
N VAL A 117 1.13 9.54 14.18
CA VAL A 117 1.05 8.15 13.69
C VAL A 117 2.05 7.87 12.55
N GLY A 118 2.26 8.83 11.64
CA GLY A 118 3.27 8.69 10.59
C GLY A 118 4.70 8.61 11.13
N THR A 119 4.99 9.22 12.27
CA THR A 119 6.29 9.09 12.97
C THR A 119 6.47 7.67 13.50
N GLU A 120 5.43 7.10 14.15
CA GLU A 120 5.46 5.72 14.65
C GLU A 120 5.61 4.71 13.52
N LYS A 121 4.86 4.86 12.43
CA LYS A 121 4.97 4.00 11.24
C LYS A 121 6.33 4.11 10.56
N ALA A 122 6.90 5.32 10.48
CA ALA A 122 8.26 5.53 9.97
C ALA A 122 9.30 4.78 10.81
N TRP A 123 9.14 4.81 12.12
CA TRP A 123 9.99 4.07 13.05
C TRP A 123 9.84 2.55 12.84
N GLU A 124 8.60 2.02 12.80
CA GLU A 124 8.31 0.60 12.55
C GLU A 124 8.91 0.14 11.20
N LEU A 125 8.85 0.96 10.15
CA LEU A 125 9.45 0.65 8.85
C LEU A 125 10.98 0.57 8.95
N CYS A 126 11.61 1.52 9.65
CA CYS A 126 13.06 1.48 9.85
C CYS A 126 13.50 0.23 10.64
N ASP A 127 12.72 -0.19 11.64
CA ASP A 127 12.98 -1.43 12.38
C ASP A 127 12.82 -2.67 11.48
N LYS A 128 11.74 -2.73 10.70
CA LYS A 128 11.46 -3.84 9.78
C LYS A 128 12.56 -4.03 8.74
N PHE A 129 13.05 -2.93 8.17
CA PHE A 129 14.08 -2.95 7.12
C PHE A 129 15.49 -2.77 7.66
N LYS A 130 15.65 -2.65 8.99
CA LYS A 130 16.94 -2.40 9.66
C LYS A 130 17.66 -1.19 9.09
N LEU A 131 16.92 -0.12 8.81
CA LEU A 131 17.49 1.10 8.28
C LEU A 131 18.06 1.98 9.41
N PRO A 132 19.33 2.37 9.34
CA PRO A 132 19.89 3.49 10.11
C PRO A 132 19.02 4.73 9.92
N ARG A 133 18.82 5.48 11.00
CA ARG A 133 17.89 6.61 10.96
C ARG A 133 18.39 7.81 11.76
N VAL A 134 17.95 8.97 11.33
CA VAL A 134 18.13 10.26 12.01
C VAL A 134 16.75 10.89 12.16
N ILE A 135 16.47 11.54 13.28
CA ILE A 135 15.29 12.38 13.45
C ILE A 135 15.64 13.82 13.11
N PHE A 136 14.89 14.44 12.21
CA PHE A 136 15.00 15.86 11.90
C PHE A 136 13.72 16.59 12.32
N VAL A 137 13.87 17.44 13.35
CA VAL A 137 12.77 18.20 13.92
C VAL A 137 12.60 19.50 13.16
N THR A 138 11.44 19.68 12.54
CA THR A 138 11.07 20.88 11.75
C THR A 138 10.28 21.90 12.55
N ASN A 139 10.00 23.05 11.95
CA ASN A 139 9.18 24.13 12.50
C ASN A 139 9.73 24.69 13.84
N MET A 140 11.05 24.76 13.96
CA MET A 140 11.71 25.37 15.11
C MET A 140 11.50 26.89 15.21
N ASP A 141 11.04 27.49 14.12
CA ASP A 141 10.65 28.90 14.03
C ASP A 141 9.28 29.22 14.68
N ASP A 142 8.44 28.19 14.95
CA ASP A 142 7.20 28.39 15.73
C ASP A 142 7.59 28.68 17.21
N ASP A 143 7.03 29.75 17.78
CA ASP A 143 7.26 30.19 19.17
C ASP A 143 6.77 29.15 20.21
N ARG A 144 5.81 28.32 19.83
CA ARG A 144 5.27 27.22 20.66
C ARG A 144 6.05 25.91 20.53
N ALA A 145 7.12 25.88 19.74
CA ALA A 145 7.93 24.69 19.55
C ALA A 145 8.83 24.45 20.79
N SER A 146 8.61 23.34 21.48
CA SER A 146 9.45 22.92 22.62
C SER A 146 10.26 21.68 22.25
N PHE A 147 11.49 21.88 21.77
CA PHE A 147 12.39 20.79 21.40
C PHE A 147 12.66 19.82 22.56
N ARG A 148 12.87 20.38 23.77
CA ARG A 148 13.14 19.57 24.97
C ARG A 148 11.98 18.63 25.29
N GLU A 149 10.73 19.12 25.26
CA GLU A 149 9.57 18.28 25.52
C GLU A 149 9.41 17.20 24.45
N LEU A 150 9.69 17.53 23.19
CA LEU A 150 9.64 16.58 22.11
C LEU A 150 10.68 15.48 22.29
N VAL A 151 11.94 15.81 22.62
CA VAL A 151 13.00 14.81 22.87
C VAL A 151 12.59 13.88 24.02
N LEU A 152 12.08 14.40 25.13
CA LEU A 152 11.59 13.57 26.23
C LEU A 152 10.42 12.65 25.84
N LYS A 153 9.54 13.09 24.94
CA LYS A 153 8.47 12.24 24.40
C LYS A 153 9.03 11.15 23.49
N LEU A 154 10.01 11.48 22.63
CA LEU A 154 10.70 10.52 21.76
C LEU A 154 11.42 9.45 22.58
N GLU A 155 12.16 9.83 23.62
CA GLU A 155 12.84 8.89 24.53
C GLU A 155 11.85 7.95 25.24
N ARG A 156 10.74 8.48 25.75
CA ARG A 156 9.69 7.66 26.39
C ARG A 156 9.04 6.68 25.43
N ARG A 157 8.91 7.06 24.15
CA ARG A 157 8.22 6.25 23.14
C ARG A 157 9.14 5.25 22.46
N PHE A 158 10.36 5.65 22.13
CA PHE A 158 11.30 4.88 21.31
C PHE A 158 12.53 4.38 22.07
N GLY A 159 12.68 4.79 23.32
CA GLY A 159 13.73 4.29 24.19
C GLY A 159 15.00 5.16 24.26
N ARG A 160 16.02 4.62 24.88
CA ARG A 160 17.28 5.33 25.18
C ARG A 160 18.18 5.56 23.96
N SER A 161 17.87 4.97 22.79
CA SER A 161 18.61 5.21 21.56
C SER A 161 18.50 6.67 21.07
N ILE A 162 17.49 7.40 21.51
CA ILE A 162 17.28 8.81 21.13
C ILE A 162 18.36 9.70 21.72
N ALA A 163 19.16 10.34 20.86
CA ALA A 163 20.28 11.16 21.27
C ALA A 163 20.25 12.54 20.61
N PRO A 164 20.02 13.63 21.36
CA PRO A 164 20.07 14.97 20.79
C PRO A 164 21.52 15.38 20.49
N PHE A 165 21.83 15.56 19.19
CA PHE A 165 23.14 16.08 18.75
C PHE A 165 23.18 17.60 18.75
N GLN A 166 22.06 18.24 18.98
CA GLN A 166 21.89 19.69 19.03
C GLN A 166 20.97 20.09 20.16
N LEU A 167 21.22 21.25 20.76
CA LEU A 167 20.30 21.93 21.66
C LEU A 167 19.98 23.33 21.10
N PRO A 168 18.72 23.78 21.08
CA PRO A 168 18.37 25.06 20.48
C PRO A 168 18.91 26.27 21.26
N ILE A 169 19.37 27.27 20.55
CA ILE A 169 19.62 28.61 21.09
C ILE A 169 18.44 29.50 20.67
N ARG A 170 17.78 30.07 21.68
CA ARG A 170 16.67 31.01 21.47
C ARG A 170 16.96 32.36 22.09
N GLU A 171 16.65 33.43 21.36
CA GLU A 171 16.70 34.79 21.84
C GLU A 171 15.35 35.45 21.62
N ASN A 172 14.72 35.98 22.65
CA ASN A 172 13.37 36.54 22.58
C ASN A 172 12.40 35.56 21.88
N GLU A 173 12.44 34.30 22.29
CA GLU A 173 11.65 33.16 21.74
C GLU A 173 11.99 32.75 20.30
N LYS A 174 12.78 33.55 19.58
CA LYS A 174 13.20 33.21 18.21
C LYS A 174 14.32 32.17 18.20
N PHE A 175 14.21 31.22 17.30
CA PHE A 175 15.26 30.23 17.06
C PHE A 175 16.40 30.88 16.27
N VAL A 176 17.55 31.12 16.92
CA VAL A 176 18.67 31.85 16.33
C VAL A 176 19.91 30.99 16.13
N GLY A 177 19.96 29.79 16.68
CA GLY A 177 21.12 28.94 16.59
C GLY A 177 20.96 27.64 17.38
N TYR A 178 22.05 26.92 17.55
CA TYR A 178 22.08 25.69 18.32
C TYR A 178 23.45 25.45 18.95
N VAL A 179 23.48 24.70 20.05
CA VAL A 179 24.69 24.14 20.63
C VAL A 179 24.92 22.75 20.01
N ASN A 180 26.09 22.52 19.44
CA ASN A 180 26.51 21.21 18.94
C ASN A 180 27.03 20.38 20.11
N VAL A 181 26.32 19.32 20.50
CA VAL A 181 26.64 18.48 21.65
C VAL A 181 27.91 17.65 21.42
N VAL A 182 28.14 17.20 20.18
CA VAL A 182 29.33 16.39 19.84
C VAL A 182 30.61 17.23 19.90
N LYS A 183 30.56 18.48 19.42
CA LYS A 183 31.74 19.37 19.38
C LYS A 183 31.84 20.33 20.56
N MET A 184 30.82 20.38 21.42
CA MET A 184 30.74 21.35 22.54
C MET A 184 30.92 22.80 22.07
N ALA A 185 30.19 23.19 21.00
CA ALA A 185 30.33 24.51 20.39
C ALA A 185 28.97 25.16 20.15
N GLY A 186 28.81 26.42 20.50
CA GLY A 186 27.67 27.25 20.15
C GLY A 186 27.76 27.69 18.70
N ARG A 187 26.62 27.70 18.00
CA ARG A 187 26.50 28.10 16.60
C ARG A 187 25.29 28.98 16.39
N ARG A 188 25.50 30.15 15.82
CA ARG A 188 24.48 31.15 15.47
C ARG A 188 24.28 31.14 13.95
N PHE A 189 23.06 31.10 13.48
CA PHE A 189 22.75 31.23 12.06
C PHE A 189 23.08 32.63 11.55
N THR A 190 23.77 32.68 10.42
CA THR A 190 24.13 33.95 9.74
C THR A 190 23.26 34.18 8.50
N ASN A 191 23.46 33.37 7.47
CA ASN A 191 22.68 33.37 6.23
C ASN A 191 22.19 31.97 5.93
N LEU A 192 21.11 31.85 5.16
CA LEU A 192 20.55 30.63 4.57
C LEU A 192 21.33 29.35 4.90
N SER A 193 21.10 28.78 6.08
CA SER A 193 21.74 27.54 6.57
C SER A 193 23.20 27.66 7.06
N ASP A 194 23.92 28.76 6.81
CA ASP A 194 25.24 29.00 7.36
C ASP A 194 25.18 29.41 8.83
N TYR A 195 26.31 29.24 9.53
CA TYR A 195 26.44 29.60 10.94
C TYR A 195 27.85 30.10 11.22
N GLU A 196 27.96 30.89 12.26
CA GLU A 196 29.22 31.26 12.90
C GLU A 196 29.29 30.67 14.30
N GLU A 197 30.49 30.51 14.85
CA GLU A 197 30.67 30.06 16.24
C GLU A 197 30.27 31.21 17.18
N CYS A 198 29.63 30.85 18.30
CA CYS A 198 29.22 31.77 19.34
C CYS A 198 29.40 31.16 20.73
N GLU A 199 29.34 31.98 21.76
CA GLU A 199 29.36 31.51 23.15
C GLU A 199 28.14 30.62 23.44
N ILE A 200 28.35 29.58 24.26
CA ILE A 200 27.25 28.72 24.68
C ILE A 200 26.46 29.44 25.77
N PRO A 201 25.15 29.64 25.61
CA PRO A 201 24.35 30.30 26.62
C PRO A 201 24.32 29.54 27.94
N ASP A 202 24.45 30.24 29.09
CA ASP A 202 24.46 29.67 30.44
C ASP A 202 23.26 28.76 30.71
N TYR A 203 22.07 29.11 30.20
CA TYR A 203 20.85 28.30 30.35
C TYR A 203 20.95 26.95 29.67
N SER A 204 21.84 26.77 28.68
CA SER A 204 22.05 25.52 27.94
C SER A 204 23.03 24.57 28.64
N LEU A 205 23.94 25.09 29.50
CA LEU A 205 25.08 24.32 30.08
C LEU A 205 24.64 23.04 30.80
N LYS A 206 23.60 23.15 31.64
CA LYS A 206 23.09 21.97 32.39
C LYS A 206 22.57 20.86 31.43
N ASN A 207 21.78 21.22 30.45
CA ASN A 207 21.23 20.26 29.51
C ASN A 207 22.31 19.73 28.54
N LEU A 208 23.31 20.56 28.23
CA LEU A 208 24.48 20.18 27.43
C LEU A 208 25.30 19.13 28.13
N GLY A 209 25.58 19.29 29.45
CA GLY A 209 26.27 18.29 30.25
C GLY A 209 25.57 16.94 30.23
N ILE A 210 24.25 16.94 30.50
CA ILE A 210 23.44 15.70 30.48
C ILE A 210 23.48 15.02 29.11
N ALA A 211 23.29 15.78 28.02
CA ALA A 211 23.30 15.23 26.67
C ALA A 211 24.69 14.74 26.26
N ARG A 212 25.75 15.45 26.70
CA ARG A 212 27.13 15.07 26.45
C ARG A 212 27.51 13.78 27.16
N ASP A 213 27.16 13.67 28.44
CA ASP A 213 27.45 12.48 29.25
C ASP A 213 26.77 11.23 28.64
N ALA A 214 25.52 11.34 28.21
CA ALA A 214 24.82 10.24 27.53
C ALA A 214 25.51 9.82 26.23
N LEU A 215 26.01 10.78 25.45
CA LEU A 215 26.79 10.47 24.24
C LEU A 215 28.12 9.81 24.53
N LEU A 216 28.82 10.24 25.58
CA LEU A 216 30.11 9.64 25.97
C LEU A 216 29.92 8.24 26.55
N GLU A 217 28.83 7.99 27.29
CA GLU A 217 28.46 6.65 27.74
C GLU A 217 28.25 5.70 26.55
N ALA A 218 27.51 6.14 25.52
CA ALA A 218 27.34 5.38 24.31
C ALA A 218 28.66 5.15 23.54
N VAL A 219 29.55 6.15 23.49
CA VAL A 219 30.90 5.98 22.93
C VAL A 219 31.69 4.92 23.69
N ALA A 220 31.61 4.92 25.01
CA ALA A 220 32.30 3.94 25.87
C ALA A 220 31.83 2.50 25.59
N GLU A 221 30.55 2.30 25.27
CA GLU A 221 29.99 0.97 24.96
C GLU A 221 30.55 0.33 23.69
N THR A 222 31.23 1.09 22.80
CA THR A 222 31.73 0.58 21.52
C THR A 222 32.92 -0.38 21.65
N SER A 223 33.75 -0.27 22.71
CA SER A 223 34.88 -1.16 22.95
C SER A 223 35.28 -1.23 24.43
N GLU A 224 35.93 -2.33 24.84
CA GLU A 224 36.49 -2.47 26.20
C GLU A 224 37.50 -1.35 26.51
N GLU A 225 38.36 -0.97 25.55
CA GLU A 225 39.30 0.12 25.67
C GLU A 225 38.62 1.46 25.97
N TYR A 226 37.53 1.78 25.22
CA TYR A 226 36.79 3.02 25.45
C TYR A 226 36.03 3.01 26.78
N MET A 227 35.56 1.86 27.21
CA MET A 227 34.91 1.70 28.51
C MET A 227 35.87 1.94 29.66
N GLU A 228 37.12 1.39 29.62
CA GLU A 228 38.15 1.63 30.60
C GLU A 228 38.56 3.11 30.66
N ARG A 229 38.72 3.77 29.52
CA ARG A 229 39.04 5.21 29.42
C ARG A 229 37.92 6.08 30.00
N TYR A 230 36.68 5.76 29.74
CA TYR A 230 35.53 6.47 30.28
C TYR A 230 35.50 6.41 31.83
N PHE A 231 35.65 5.22 32.39
CA PHE A 231 35.67 5.06 33.84
C PHE A 231 36.94 5.65 34.52
N SER A 232 38.04 5.73 33.82
CA SER A 232 39.24 6.42 34.33
C SER A 232 39.17 7.95 34.23
N GLY A 233 38.12 8.49 33.55
CA GLY A 233 37.96 9.92 33.33
C GLY A 233 38.87 10.49 32.25
N GLU A 234 39.40 9.66 31.35
CA GLU A 234 40.21 10.09 30.23
C GLU A 234 39.30 10.67 29.12
N GLU A 235 39.67 11.83 28.61
CA GLU A 235 38.90 12.51 27.55
C GLU A 235 39.04 11.84 26.19
N PHE A 236 37.93 11.76 25.43
CA PHE A 236 37.92 11.34 24.06
C PHE A 236 38.10 12.52 23.10
N THR A 237 38.85 12.33 22.06
CA THR A 237 38.94 13.28 20.95
C THR A 237 37.63 13.35 20.15
N VAL A 238 37.37 14.47 19.47
CA VAL A 238 36.18 14.62 18.62
C VAL A 238 36.13 13.56 17.53
N SER A 239 37.29 13.15 17.01
CA SER A 239 37.37 12.13 15.96
C SER A 239 36.98 10.74 16.46
N GLU A 240 37.43 10.35 17.66
CA GLU A 240 37.05 9.09 18.33
C GLU A 240 35.53 9.05 18.59
N ILE A 241 35.00 10.14 19.14
CA ILE A 241 33.57 10.26 19.40
C ILE A 241 32.77 10.11 18.09
N GLN A 242 33.17 10.80 17.02
CA GLN A 242 32.49 10.72 15.74
C GLN A 242 32.58 9.33 15.11
N GLY A 243 33.71 8.64 15.23
CA GLY A 243 33.90 7.28 14.75
C GLY A 243 32.96 6.29 15.45
N ALA A 244 32.94 6.32 16.80
CA ALA A 244 32.10 5.47 17.61
C ALA A 244 30.61 5.73 17.38
N LEU A 245 30.19 7.01 17.35
CA LEU A 245 28.81 7.38 17.08
C LEU A 245 28.35 6.95 15.66
N ARG A 246 29.27 6.94 14.68
CA ARG A 246 28.96 6.46 13.33
C ARG A 246 28.58 4.98 13.33
N GLU A 247 29.29 4.14 14.06
CA GLU A 247 28.98 2.72 14.18
C GLU A 247 27.62 2.50 14.84
N HIS A 248 27.35 3.22 15.94
CA HIS A 248 26.07 3.14 16.64
C HIS A 248 24.88 3.73 15.88
N VAL A 249 25.08 4.68 14.98
CA VAL A 249 24.02 5.15 14.08
C VAL A 249 23.74 4.11 13.02
N ILE A 250 24.78 3.43 12.50
CA ILE A 250 24.62 2.38 11.48
C ILE A 250 23.90 1.15 12.04
N ASP A 251 24.19 0.73 13.26
CA ASP A 251 23.53 -0.42 13.90
C ASP A 251 22.18 -0.07 14.54
N GLY A 252 21.83 1.22 14.64
CA GLY A 252 20.58 1.72 15.19
C GLY A 252 20.56 1.88 16.72
N SER A 253 21.68 1.65 17.42
CA SER A 253 21.77 1.83 18.87
C SER A 253 21.67 3.29 19.27
N ILE A 254 22.09 4.22 18.39
CA ILE A 254 21.93 5.66 18.55
C ILE A 254 21.13 6.22 17.39
N VAL A 255 20.15 7.05 17.72
CA VAL A 255 19.34 7.80 16.76
C VAL A 255 19.54 9.29 17.00
N PRO A 256 20.36 9.96 16.18
CA PRO A 256 20.59 11.40 16.30
C PRO A 256 19.31 12.21 16.13
N VAL A 257 19.10 13.19 17.00
CA VAL A 257 18.03 14.17 16.86
C VAL A 257 18.63 15.51 16.51
N LEU A 258 18.24 16.02 15.35
CA LEU A 258 18.62 17.31 14.79
C LEU A 258 17.41 18.22 14.67
N MET A 259 17.64 19.50 14.41
CA MET A 259 16.55 20.45 14.25
C MET A 259 16.82 21.49 13.18
N GLY A 260 15.72 22.09 12.67
CA GLY A 260 15.80 23.17 11.71
C GLY A 260 14.47 23.88 11.46
N SER A 261 14.55 24.91 10.63
CA SER A 261 13.38 25.62 10.09
C SER A 261 13.44 25.58 8.56
N GLY A 262 12.46 24.94 7.94
CA GLY A 262 12.36 24.90 6.49
C GLY A 262 12.08 26.28 5.89
N ILE A 263 11.21 27.05 6.52
CA ILE A 263 10.85 28.40 6.04
C ILE A 263 12.07 29.34 6.03
N ASN A 264 12.90 29.27 7.07
CA ASN A 264 14.09 30.10 7.21
C ASN A 264 15.36 29.45 6.63
N CYS A 265 15.25 28.24 6.07
CA CYS A 265 16.36 27.43 5.55
C CYS A 265 17.49 27.19 6.57
N GLN A 266 17.15 27.06 7.86
CA GLN A 266 18.08 26.91 8.99
C GLN A 266 18.28 25.44 9.39
N GLY A 267 19.53 25.05 9.72
CA GLY A 267 19.88 23.71 10.19
C GLY A 267 20.24 22.69 9.11
N PHE A 268 20.02 22.97 7.84
CA PHE A 268 20.22 22.01 6.73
C PHE A 268 21.69 21.73 6.42
N LYS A 269 22.60 22.71 6.60
CA LYS A 269 24.06 22.47 6.47
C LYS A 269 24.52 21.43 7.50
N THR A 270 24.00 21.49 8.72
CA THR A 270 24.32 20.47 9.73
C THR A 270 23.69 19.13 9.40
N LEU A 271 22.48 19.11 8.85
CA LEU A 271 21.86 17.87 8.39
C LEU A 271 22.70 17.21 7.29
N LEU A 272 23.22 17.99 6.32
CA LEU A 272 24.12 17.48 5.28
C LEU A 272 25.42 16.91 5.89
N GLN A 273 26.01 17.60 6.88
CA GLN A 273 27.19 17.10 7.60
C GLN A 273 26.90 15.80 8.35
N VAL A 274 25.68 15.62 8.90
CA VAL A 274 25.29 14.37 9.59
C VAL A 274 25.06 13.25 8.57
N ILE A 275 24.45 13.53 7.42
CA ILE A 275 24.30 12.57 6.31
C ILE A 275 25.67 12.07 5.86
N ASP A 276 26.63 12.96 5.67
CA ASP A 276 27.99 12.61 5.27
C ASP A 276 28.70 11.74 6.30
N ARG A 277 28.72 12.17 7.56
CA ARG A 277 29.54 11.59 8.64
C ARG A 277 28.97 10.32 9.24
N TYR A 278 27.66 10.23 9.40
CA TYR A 278 27.03 9.18 10.20
C TYR A 278 26.15 8.22 9.38
N LEU A 279 25.58 8.62 8.23
CA LEU A 279 24.78 7.72 7.45
C LEU A 279 25.65 6.82 6.57
N PRO A 280 25.28 5.55 6.41
CA PRO A 280 26.08 4.56 5.70
C PRO A 280 26.11 4.79 4.18
N THR A 281 27.14 4.27 3.57
CA THR A 281 27.26 4.05 2.13
C THR A 281 26.61 2.73 1.73
N PRO A 282 26.19 2.54 0.47
CA PRO A 282 25.53 1.30 0.03
C PRO A 282 26.32 0.01 0.33
N ASP A 283 27.66 0.04 0.31
CA ASP A 283 28.56 -1.10 0.59
C ASP A 283 28.50 -1.61 2.05
N LYS A 284 27.80 -0.90 2.94
CA LYS A 284 27.51 -1.37 4.30
C LYS A 284 26.34 -2.34 4.37
N PHE A 285 25.60 -2.51 3.27
CA PHE A 285 24.45 -3.39 3.18
C PHE A 285 24.68 -4.51 2.16
N GLU A 286 23.90 -5.56 2.29
CA GLU A 286 23.88 -6.67 1.36
C GLU A 286 22.54 -6.70 0.62
N CYS A 287 22.59 -6.84 -0.69
CA CYS A 287 21.40 -7.16 -1.46
C CYS A 287 21.39 -8.66 -1.75
N ILE A 288 20.42 -9.35 -1.17
CA ILE A 288 20.34 -10.83 -1.23
C ILE A 288 19.43 -11.25 -2.37
N GLY A 289 19.91 -12.18 -3.18
CA GLY A 289 19.18 -12.80 -4.27
C GLY A 289 19.54 -14.28 -4.42
N VAL A 290 19.15 -14.83 -5.54
CA VAL A 290 19.45 -16.21 -5.94
C VAL A 290 20.07 -16.20 -7.33
N ASP A 291 21.17 -16.91 -7.52
CA ASP A 291 21.72 -17.22 -8.83
C ASP A 291 20.83 -18.24 -9.50
N VAL A 292 20.19 -17.90 -10.61
CA VAL A 292 19.22 -18.75 -11.29
C VAL A 292 19.89 -19.97 -11.93
N SER A 293 21.19 -19.88 -12.28
CA SER A 293 21.92 -20.97 -12.91
C SER A 293 22.28 -22.07 -11.93
N THR A 294 22.61 -21.72 -10.68
CA THR A 294 23.06 -22.67 -9.65
C THR A 294 21.99 -22.95 -8.59
N GLY A 295 21.00 -22.06 -8.44
CA GLY A 295 20.01 -22.11 -7.35
C GLY A 295 20.58 -21.66 -5.99
N GLU A 296 21.82 -21.20 -5.93
CA GLU A 296 22.49 -20.80 -4.70
C GLU A 296 22.18 -19.34 -4.32
N ARG A 297 22.31 -19.07 -3.02
CA ARG A 297 22.17 -17.70 -2.49
C ARG A 297 23.27 -16.81 -3.06
N PHE A 298 22.88 -15.69 -3.66
CA PHE A 298 23.79 -14.64 -4.13
C PHE A 298 23.71 -13.44 -3.20
N THR A 299 24.86 -12.86 -2.86
CA THR A 299 24.94 -11.64 -2.06
C THR A 299 25.73 -10.57 -2.82
N ALA A 300 25.02 -9.51 -3.23
CA ALA A 300 25.63 -8.35 -3.85
C ALA A 300 26.24 -7.45 -2.77
N LYS A 301 27.49 -7.02 -2.99
CA LYS A 301 28.25 -6.12 -2.09
C LYS A 301 28.48 -4.74 -2.71
N TYR A 302 27.68 -4.38 -3.70
CA TYR A 302 27.79 -3.10 -4.41
C TYR A 302 29.18 -2.84 -5.03
N ASP A 303 29.77 -3.88 -5.61
CA ASP A 303 31.04 -3.83 -6.33
C ASP A 303 30.79 -3.51 -7.82
N ASP A 304 31.39 -2.45 -8.33
CA ASP A 304 31.25 -1.98 -9.72
C ASP A 304 32.11 -2.74 -10.73
N SER A 305 33.04 -3.59 -10.27
CA SER A 305 33.94 -4.40 -11.09
C SER A 305 33.37 -5.74 -11.56
N VAL A 306 32.25 -6.20 -10.98
CA VAL A 306 31.64 -7.48 -11.30
C VAL A 306 30.47 -7.35 -12.29
N SER A 307 29.87 -8.46 -12.68
CA SER A 307 28.74 -8.47 -13.61
C SER A 307 27.56 -7.61 -13.11
N LEU A 308 26.92 -6.92 -14.05
CA LEU A 308 25.76 -6.05 -13.75
C LEU A 308 24.60 -6.84 -13.14
N SER A 309 24.07 -6.31 -12.05
CA SER A 309 22.73 -6.62 -11.56
C SER A 309 22.08 -5.38 -10.95
N ALA A 310 20.76 -5.26 -11.11
CA ALA A 310 19.98 -4.12 -10.63
C ALA A 310 18.58 -4.54 -10.22
N ARG A 311 17.97 -3.79 -9.28
CA ARG A 311 16.60 -3.95 -8.83
C ARG A 311 15.74 -2.80 -9.33
N VAL A 312 14.66 -3.10 -10.04
CA VAL A 312 13.67 -2.10 -10.45
C VAL A 312 12.71 -1.89 -9.29
N PHE A 313 12.69 -0.69 -8.73
CA PHE A 313 11.87 -0.41 -7.54
C PHE A 313 10.68 0.49 -7.83
N LYS A 314 10.67 1.19 -8.97
CA LYS A 314 9.59 2.10 -9.32
C LYS A 314 9.45 2.25 -10.83
N THR A 315 8.20 2.39 -11.27
CA THR A 315 7.84 2.72 -12.65
C THR A 315 7.12 4.07 -12.67
N ILE A 316 7.51 4.97 -13.57
CA ILE A 316 6.84 6.24 -13.83
C ILE A 316 6.40 6.25 -15.27
N VAL A 317 5.12 6.52 -15.53
CA VAL A 317 4.58 6.64 -16.89
C VAL A 317 4.46 8.11 -17.26
N ASP A 318 5.32 8.57 -18.16
CA ASP A 318 5.28 9.91 -18.72
C ASP A 318 4.43 9.91 -20.01
N PRO A 319 3.49 10.84 -20.17
CA PRO A 319 2.61 10.88 -21.36
C PRO A 319 3.35 11.10 -22.69
N PHE A 320 4.54 11.69 -22.67
CA PHE A 320 5.29 12.08 -23.86
C PHE A 320 6.46 11.13 -24.17
N ILE A 321 7.20 10.73 -23.13
CA ILE A 321 8.39 9.89 -23.25
C ILE A 321 8.01 8.42 -23.19
N GLY A 322 6.94 8.10 -22.48
CA GLY A 322 6.49 6.74 -22.21
C GLY A 322 6.82 6.32 -20.79
N LYS A 323 7.53 5.22 -20.62
CA LYS A 323 7.82 4.63 -19.31
C LYS A 323 9.28 4.87 -18.90
N TYR A 324 9.49 5.27 -17.64
CA TYR A 324 10.76 5.22 -16.95
C TYR A 324 10.75 4.07 -15.93
N SER A 325 11.78 3.23 -15.97
CA SER A 325 12.03 2.20 -14.96
C SER A 325 13.18 2.70 -14.08
N LEU A 326 12.85 3.02 -12.81
CA LEU A 326 13.83 3.45 -11.82
C LEU A 326 14.43 2.22 -11.16
N MET A 327 15.75 2.19 -11.07
CA MET A 327 16.46 1.04 -10.53
C MET A 327 17.65 1.45 -9.66
N LYS A 328 17.94 0.63 -8.66
CA LYS A 328 19.18 0.66 -7.88
C LYS A 328 20.15 -0.37 -8.44
N ILE A 329 21.34 0.05 -8.81
CA ILE A 329 22.39 -0.86 -9.28
C ILE A 329 22.97 -1.59 -8.07
N CYS A 330 22.90 -2.92 -8.05
CA CYS A 330 23.39 -3.73 -6.94
C CYS A 330 24.84 -4.19 -7.17
N THR A 331 25.20 -4.50 -8.41
CA THR A 331 26.57 -4.85 -8.82
C THR A 331 26.86 -4.33 -10.22
N GLY A 332 28.12 -4.14 -10.51
CA GLY A 332 28.59 -3.75 -11.85
C GLY A 332 28.26 -2.31 -12.22
N THR A 333 28.26 -2.05 -13.50
CA THR A 333 28.01 -0.72 -14.08
C THR A 333 27.05 -0.84 -15.24
N LEU A 334 25.96 -0.07 -15.20
CA LEU A 334 25.01 0.04 -16.30
C LEU A 334 25.45 1.16 -17.25
N LYS A 335 25.52 0.85 -18.56
CA LYS A 335 25.93 1.79 -19.62
C LYS A 335 24.82 1.97 -20.65
N PRO A 336 24.72 3.15 -21.29
CA PRO A 336 23.81 3.33 -22.42
C PRO A 336 24.19 2.40 -23.57
N ASP A 337 23.24 2.16 -24.46
CA ASP A 337 23.37 1.30 -25.66
C ASP A 337 23.74 -0.18 -25.35
N SER A 338 23.70 -0.59 -24.06
CA SER A 338 23.91 -1.97 -23.63
C SER A 338 22.64 -2.80 -23.76
N THR A 339 22.82 -4.13 -23.79
CA THR A 339 21.71 -5.08 -23.68
C THR A 339 21.64 -5.60 -22.25
N ILE A 340 20.48 -5.54 -21.65
CA ILE A 340 20.16 -6.07 -20.31
C ILE A 340 19.21 -7.25 -20.42
N TYR A 341 19.27 -8.13 -19.45
CA TYR A 341 18.40 -9.29 -19.35
C TYR A 341 17.46 -9.13 -18.15
N ASN A 342 16.15 -9.07 -18.42
CA ASN A 342 15.12 -9.14 -17.39
C ASN A 342 14.92 -10.59 -16.98
N VAL A 343 15.45 -10.95 -15.81
CA VAL A 343 15.49 -12.33 -15.34
C VAL A 343 14.10 -12.85 -15.02
N ASN A 344 13.20 -12.01 -14.51
CA ASN A 344 11.83 -12.39 -14.14
C ASN A 344 10.93 -12.66 -15.35
N LYS A 345 11.25 -12.05 -16.51
CA LYS A 345 10.47 -12.14 -17.76
C LYS A 345 11.17 -13.00 -18.83
N ASP A 346 12.36 -13.50 -18.57
CA ASP A 346 13.22 -14.23 -19.53
C ASP A 346 13.36 -13.49 -20.88
N THR A 347 13.64 -12.18 -20.81
CA THR A 347 13.64 -11.32 -22.00
C THR A 347 14.80 -10.36 -21.96
N GLU A 348 15.47 -10.18 -23.12
CA GLU A 348 16.49 -9.16 -23.30
C GLU A 348 15.86 -7.85 -23.77
N GLU A 349 16.31 -6.73 -23.21
CA GLU A 349 15.91 -5.39 -23.59
C GLU A 349 17.13 -4.52 -23.85
N LYS A 350 17.01 -3.61 -24.80
CA LYS A 350 18.07 -2.66 -25.14
C LYS A 350 17.93 -1.40 -24.29
N VAL A 351 18.99 -1.04 -23.59
CA VAL A 351 19.09 0.22 -22.85
C VAL A 351 19.37 1.33 -23.84
N GLY A 352 18.58 2.38 -23.81
CA GLY A 352 18.88 3.62 -24.50
C GLY A 352 19.76 4.52 -23.64
N LYS A 353 19.31 5.74 -23.41
CA LYS A 353 19.96 6.69 -22.51
C LYS A 353 19.67 6.40 -21.06
N LEU A 354 20.60 6.78 -20.19
CA LEU A 354 20.46 6.71 -18.73
C LEU A 354 20.16 8.09 -18.18
N TYR A 355 19.28 8.13 -17.17
CA TYR A 355 18.84 9.39 -16.58
C TYR A 355 18.89 9.33 -15.05
N LEU A 356 19.18 10.49 -14.47
CA LEU A 356 18.79 10.80 -13.10
C LEU A 356 17.53 11.65 -13.18
N LEU A 357 16.51 11.30 -12.40
CA LEU A 357 15.31 12.11 -12.28
C LEU A 357 15.49 13.08 -11.11
N ARG A 358 15.19 14.35 -11.34
CA ARG A 358 15.10 15.37 -10.29
C ARG A 358 13.69 15.95 -10.34
N GLY A 359 12.77 15.32 -9.61
CA GLY A 359 11.35 15.58 -9.82
C GLY A 359 10.97 15.31 -11.29
N LYS A 360 10.45 16.31 -11.98
CA LYS A 360 10.10 16.23 -13.42
C LYS A 360 11.29 16.36 -14.38
N ASP A 361 12.42 16.88 -13.90
CA ASP A 361 13.57 17.14 -14.75
C ASP A 361 14.42 15.87 -14.92
N THR A 362 14.93 15.66 -16.13
CA THR A 362 15.79 14.52 -16.46
C THR A 362 17.22 15.00 -16.70
N ILE A 363 18.19 14.36 -16.07
CA ILE A 363 19.62 14.64 -16.24
C ILE A 363 20.23 13.39 -16.87
N GLU A 364 20.70 13.51 -18.12
CA GLU A 364 21.39 12.42 -18.81
C GLU A 364 22.76 12.14 -18.19
N VAL A 365 23.09 10.86 -17.97
CA VAL A 365 24.36 10.43 -17.39
C VAL A 365 25.03 9.36 -18.25
N PRO A 366 26.36 9.30 -18.26
CA PRO A 366 27.09 8.35 -19.11
C PRO A 366 27.08 6.92 -18.59
N GLU A 367 26.92 6.73 -17.29
CA GLU A 367 26.83 5.42 -16.65
C GLU A 367 26.21 5.52 -15.25
N LEU A 368 25.72 4.38 -14.74
CA LEU A 368 25.27 4.21 -13.35
C LEU A 368 26.08 3.07 -12.72
N LYS A 369 26.75 3.35 -11.59
CA LYS A 369 27.59 2.40 -10.87
C LYS A 369 26.83 1.72 -9.73
N ALA A 370 27.40 0.62 -9.22
CA ALA A 370 26.89 -0.10 -8.06
C ALA A 370 26.64 0.86 -6.88
N GLY A 371 25.47 0.73 -6.25
CA GLY A 371 25.00 1.60 -5.18
C GLY A 371 24.18 2.81 -5.65
N ASP A 372 24.26 3.19 -6.93
CA ASP A 372 23.54 4.34 -7.45
C ASP A 372 22.10 4.05 -7.85
N ILE A 373 21.27 5.08 -7.85
CA ILE A 373 19.88 5.05 -8.31
C ILE A 373 19.76 5.89 -9.58
N GLY A 374 19.16 5.31 -10.62
CA GLY A 374 18.89 6.00 -11.86
C GLY A 374 17.69 5.41 -12.60
N ALA A 375 17.44 5.92 -13.80
CA ALA A 375 16.29 5.55 -14.61
C ALA A 375 16.69 5.19 -16.03
N VAL A 376 16.00 4.20 -16.58
CA VAL A 376 16.06 3.82 -18.00
C VAL A 376 14.70 4.10 -18.62
N ALA A 377 14.69 4.80 -19.75
CA ALA A 377 13.44 5.07 -20.47
C ALA A 377 13.11 3.96 -21.46
N LYS A 378 11.80 3.75 -21.69
CA LYS A 378 11.24 2.95 -22.80
C LYS A 378 11.55 1.44 -22.72
N LEU A 379 11.81 0.88 -21.56
CA LEU A 379 11.81 -0.58 -21.38
C LEU A 379 10.38 -1.11 -21.56
N GLY A 380 10.20 -2.06 -22.47
CA GLY A 380 8.87 -2.53 -22.90
C GLY A 380 8.23 -3.47 -21.90
N VAL A 381 8.99 -4.46 -21.41
CA VAL A 381 8.48 -5.55 -20.55
C VAL A 381 8.84 -5.40 -19.08
N THR A 382 9.90 -4.64 -18.78
CA THR A 382 10.39 -4.44 -17.40
C THR A 382 9.37 -3.70 -16.54
N GLN A 383 9.11 -4.21 -15.35
CA GLN A 383 8.15 -3.70 -14.37
C GLN A 383 8.79 -3.53 -13.00
N THR A 384 8.12 -2.79 -12.11
CA THR A 384 8.51 -2.67 -10.70
C THR A 384 8.59 -4.04 -10.04
N GLY A 385 9.67 -4.29 -9.30
CA GLY A 385 9.99 -5.57 -8.66
C GLY A 385 10.76 -6.55 -9.54
N ASP A 386 11.04 -6.24 -10.81
CA ASP A 386 11.87 -7.06 -11.66
C ASP A 386 13.36 -6.87 -11.35
N THR A 387 14.14 -7.92 -11.60
CA THR A 387 15.60 -7.90 -11.54
C THR A 387 16.18 -7.84 -12.94
N ILE A 388 17.12 -6.94 -13.11
CA ILE A 388 17.91 -6.77 -14.32
C ILE A 388 19.31 -7.33 -14.08
N ALA A 389 19.81 -8.13 -14.99
CA ALA A 389 21.15 -8.73 -14.92
C ALA A 389 21.77 -8.86 -16.31
N LEU A 390 22.87 -9.58 -16.43
CA LEU A 390 23.37 -10.11 -17.69
C LEU A 390 22.88 -11.54 -17.88
N ARG A 391 22.59 -11.94 -19.11
CA ARG A 391 22.17 -13.34 -19.42
C ARG A 391 23.21 -14.37 -19.02
N SER A 392 24.49 -14.00 -19.03
CA SER A 392 25.61 -14.85 -18.59
C SER A 392 25.74 -15.01 -17.08
N ALA A 393 25.06 -14.15 -16.28
CA ALA A 393 25.07 -14.17 -14.82
C ALA A 393 23.68 -13.78 -14.30
N PRO A 394 22.67 -14.66 -14.46
CA PRO A 394 21.28 -14.36 -14.12
C PRO A 394 21.05 -14.44 -12.62
N ILE A 395 20.80 -13.31 -11.99
CA ILE A 395 20.48 -13.17 -10.57
C ILE A 395 19.04 -12.71 -10.43
N VAL A 396 18.30 -13.25 -9.46
CA VAL A 396 16.98 -12.77 -9.06
C VAL A 396 17.02 -12.27 -7.62
N TYR A 397 16.67 -11.01 -7.42
CA TYR A 397 16.48 -10.43 -6.09
C TYR A 397 15.05 -10.61 -5.59
N HIS A 398 14.88 -10.62 -4.27
CA HIS A 398 13.56 -10.62 -3.68
C HIS A 398 12.78 -9.36 -4.06
N LYS A 399 11.52 -9.55 -4.47
CA LYS A 399 10.63 -8.43 -4.76
C LYS A 399 10.35 -7.63 -3.48
N PRO A 400 10.16 -6.30 -3.59
CA PRO A 400 9.73 -5.52 -2.45
C PRO A 400 8.37 -6.03 -1.94
N GLN A 401 8.21 -6.07 -0.62
CA GLN A 401 6.93 -6.39 0.00
C GLN A 401 6.05 -5.15 -0.03
N ILE A 402 5.11 -5.12 -0.93
CA ILE A 402 4.14 -4.02 -1.10
C ILE A 402 2.83 -4.42 -0.44
N SER A 403 2.21 -3.49 0.24
CA SER A 403 0.91 -3.65 0.90
C SER A 403 -0.17 -4.08 -0.10
N ILE A 404 -0.97 -5.06 0.31
CA ILE A 404 -2.08 -5.56 -0.52
C ILE A 404 -3.27 -4.61 -0.39
N PRO A 405 -3.93 -4.22 -1.50
CA PRO A 405 -5.11 -3.39 -1.45
C PRO A 405 -6.29 -4.12 -0.79
N TYR A 406 -6.97 -3.46 0.12
CA TYR A 406 -8.07 -4.02 0.90
C TYR A 406 -9.38 -3.20 0.86
N THR A 407 -9.30 -1.95 0.39
CA THR A 407 -10.50 -1.15 0.11
C THR A 407 -10.86 -1.24 -1.37
N TYR A 408 -12.14 -1.19 -1.71
CA TYR A 408 -12.55 -1.24 -3.10
C TYR A 408 -13.87 -0.52 -3.35
N MET A 409 -14.01 -0.01 -4.58
CA MET A 409 -15.23 0.59 -5.09
C MET A 409 -15.58 0.02 -6.44
N ARG A 410 -16.87 -0.03 -6.74
CA ARG A 410 -17.36 -0.29 -8.08
C ARG A 410 -17.11 0.93 -8.94
N TYR A 411 -16.59 0.72 -10.15
CA TYR A 411 -16.47 1.79 -11.13
C TYR A 411 -17.25 1.52 -12.40
N LYS A 412 -17.67 2.59 -13.04
CA LYS A 412 -18.33 2.58 -14.35
C LYS A 412 -17.72 3.65 -15.23
N THR A 413 -17.59 3.35 -16.50
CA THR A 413 -17.30 4.33 -17.53
C THR A 413 -18.54 5.21 -17.75
N VAL A 414 -18.36 6.53 -17.74
CA VAL A 414 -19.45 7.50 -17.95
C VAL A 414 -19.84 7.54 -19.44
N THR A 415 -18.85 7.66 -20.31
CA THR A 415 -19.06 7.69 -21.76
C THR A 415 -19.05 6.28 -22.33
N LYS A 416 -20.14 5.88 -22.95
CA LYS A 416 -20.26 4.58 -23.64
C LYS A 416 -19.24 4.48 -24.78
N GLY A 417 -18.48 3.38 -24.82
CA GLY A 417 -17.43 3.12 -25.82
C GLY A 417 -16.02 3.49 -25.37
N ASP A 418 -15.85 4.04 -24.16
CA ASP A 418 -14.53 4.32 -23.60
C ASP A 418 -13.99 3.19 -22.69
N GLU A 419 -14.69 2.03 -22.65
CA GLU A 419 -14.34 0.90 -21.76
C GLU A 419 -12.90 0.40 -21.99
N ASP A 420 -12.48 0.25 -23.24
CA ASP A 420 -11.13 -0.19 -23.58
C ASP A 420 -10.07 0.85 -23.24
N LYS A 421 -10.38 2.14 -23.40
CA LYS A 421 -9.50 3.24 -23.01
C LYS A 421 -9.32 3.29 -21.48
N VAL A 422 -10.41 3.13 -20.72
CA VAL A 422 -10.37 3.05 -19.26
C VAL A 422 -9.53 1.86 -18.82
N SER A 423 -9.74 0.68 -19.41
CA SER A 423 -8.96 -0.53 -19.10
C SER A 423 -7.47 -0.32 -19.37
N SER A 424 -7.11 0.25 -20.53
CA SER A 424 -5.72 0.57 -20.86
C SER A 424 -5.10 1.61 -19.94
N ALA A 425 -5.85 2.65 -19.56
CA ALA A 425 -5.39 3.67 -18.63
C ALA A 425 -5.19 3.13 -17.22
N LEU A 426 -6.12 2.29 -16.72
CA LEU A 426 -5.98 1.61 -15.42
C LEU A 426 -4.77 0.68 -15.41
N THR A 427 -4.50 -0.06 -16.49
CA THR A 427 -3.30 -0.91 -16.60
C THR A 427 -2.03 -0.10 -16.39
N LYS A 428 -1.93 1.08 -17.02
CA LYS A 428 -0.77 1.98 -16.84
C LYS A 428 -0.66 2.53 -15.42
N LEU A 429 -1.78 2.88 -14.79
CA LEU A 429 -1.78 3.33 -13.39
C LEU A 429 -1.40 2.21 -12.42
N MET A 430 -1.78 0.95 -12.70
CA MET A 430 -1.37 -0.23 -11.93
C MET A 430 0.12 -0.60 -12.14
N GLU A 431 0.73 -0.18 -13.25
CA GLU A 431 2.19 -0.28 -13.42
C GLU A 431 2.94 0.76 -12.57
N GLU A 432 2.34 1.95 -12.36
CA GLU A 432 2.91 3.00 -11.50
C GLU A 432 2.71 2.69 -10.02
N ASP A 433 1.54 2.19 -9.63
CA ASP A 433 1.15 1.92 -8.24
C ASP A 433 0.72 0.46 -8.08
N LEU A 434 1.57 -0.34 -7.47
CA LEU A 434 1.35 -1.78 -7.25
C LEU A 434 0.25 -2.08 -6.22
N THR A 435 -0.20 -1.08 -5.48
CA THR A 435 -1.33 -1.21 -4.53
C THR A 435 -2.68 -1.01 -5.20
N LEU A 436 -2.73 -0.78 -6.50
CA LEU A 436 -3.97 -0.72 -7.28
C LEU A 436 -4.27 -2.05 -7.97
N LYS A 437 -5.53 -2.43 -8.01
CA LYS A 437 -5.99 -3.61 -8.73
C LYS A 437 -7.37 -3.38 -9.33
N SER A 438 -7.54 -3.72 -10.60
CA SER A 438 -8.86 -3.76 -11.26
C SER A 438 -9.34 -5.21 -11.41
N VAL A 439 -10.57 -5.49 -11.00
CA VAL A 439 -11.15 -6.83 -11.02
C VAL A 439 -12.50 -6.80 -11.75
N ASN A 440 -12.68 -7.70 -12.71
CA ASN A 440 -13.98 -7.95 -13.30
C ASN A 440 -14.72 -9.01 -12.49
N ASP A 441 -15.63 -8.56 -11.63
CA ASP A 441 -16.53 -9.42 -10.86
C ASP A 441 -17.67 -9.89 -11.77
N LYS A 442 -17.47 -11.05 -12.39
CA LYS A 442 -18.44 -11.66 -13.33
C LYS A 442 -19.74 -12.04 -12.65
N GLU A 443 -19.70 -12.40 -11.38
CA GLU A 443 -20.86 -12.83 -10.61
C GLU A 443 -21.87 -11.69 -10.44
N ASN A 444 -21.40 -10.52 -9.98
CA ASN A 444 -22.23 -9.35 -9.79
C ASN A 444 -22.31 -8.43 -11.01
N ARG A 445 -21.63 -8.82 -12.10
CA ARG A 445 -21.53 -8.04 -13.35
C ARG A 445 -21.11 -6.60 -13.05
N GLN A 446 -19.96 -6.46 -12.41
CA GLN A 446 -19.41 -5.17 -12.05
C GLN A 446 -17.90 -5.15 -12.18
N LEU A 447 -17.35 -3.97 -12.37
CA LEU A 447 -15.92 -3.71 -12.34
C LEU A 447 -15.58 -3.10 -10.99
N LEU A 448 -14.56 -3.65 -10.33
CA LEU A 448 -14.09 -3.21 -9.02
C LEU A 448 -12.69 -2.63 -9.15
N LEU A 449 -12.48 -1.48 -8.51
CA LEU A 449 -11.18 -0.85 -8.34
C LEU A 449 -10.78 -0.97 -6.88
N TYR A 450 -9.69 -1.68 -6.63
CA TYR A 450 -9.09 -1.89 -5.31
C TYR A 450 -7.94 -0.91 -5.09
N GLY A 451 -7.79 -0.47 -3.84
CA GLY A 451 -6.70 0.38 -3.36
C GLY A 451 -6.52 0.28 -1.85
N ILE A 452 -5.65 1.11 -1.30
CA ILE A 452 -5.35 1.19 0.14
C ILE A 452 -6.34 2.12 0.86
N GLY A 453 -6.88 3.12 0.18
CA GLY A 453 -7.82 4.06 0.79
C GLY A 453 -8.60 4.90 -0.21
N ASP A 454 -9.59 5.61 0.30
CA ASP A 454 -10.54 6.36 -0.53
C ASP A 454 -9.87 7.51 -1.28
N GLN A 455 -8.90 8.21 -0.65
CA GLN A 455 -8.17 9.29 -1.30
C GLN A 455 -7.34 8.79 -2.50
N GLN A 456 -6.74 7.60 -2.39
CA GLN A 456 -6.03 6.99 -3.52
C GLN A 456 -6.97 6.72 -4.69
N LEU A 457 -8.15 6.14 -4.42
CA LEU A 457 -9.15 5.85 -5.47
C LEU A 457 -9.67 7.14 -6.13
N GLU A 458 -9.88 8.21 -5.38
CA GLU A 458 -10.23 9.54 -5.91
C GLU A 458 -9.12 10.13 -6.80
N VAL A 459 -7.85 9.96 -6.41
CA VAL A 459 -6.70 10.38 -7.21
C VAL A 459 -6.66 9.59 -8.53
N VAL A 460 -6.92 8.28 -8.50
CA VAL A 460 -7.01 7.45 -9.70
C VAL A 460 -8.07 7.98 -10.67
N VAL A 461 -9.29 8.27 -10.17
CA VAL A 461 -10.38 8.85 -11.00
C VAL A 461 -9.96 10.19 -11.59
N SER A 462 -9.32 11.05 -10.79
CA SER A 462 -8.84 12.35 -11.26
C SER A 462 -7.73 12.21 -12.32
N LYS A 463 -6.79 11.27 -12.15
CA LYS A 463 -5.75 10.96 -13.14
C LYS A 463 -6.35 10.39 -14.45
N LEU A 464 -7.38 9.53 -14.35
CA LEU A 464 -8.10 9.02 -15.53
C LEU A 464 -8.69 10.16 -16.34
N LEU A 465 -9.35 11.13 -15.69
CA LEU A 465 -9.92 12.30 -16.34
C LEU A 465 -8.84 13.24 -16.90
N ASN A 466 -7.88 13.64 -16.06
CA ASN A 466 -6.94 14.70 -16.40
C ASN A 466 -5.83 14.24 -17.35
N ARG A 467 -5.29 13.03 -17.15
CA ARG A 467 -4.14 12.49 -17.90
C ARG A 467 -4.58 11.69 -19.12
N TYR A 468 -5.63 10.86 -18.96
CA TYR A 468 -6.07 9.92 -19.99
C TYR A 468 -7.36 10.34 -20.73
N LYS A 469 -8.02 11.43 -20.27
CA LYS A 469 -9.24 11.98 -20.89
C LYS A 469 -10.40 10.99 -20.92
N VAL A 470 -10.50 10.13 -19.92
CA VAL A 470 -11.62 9.20 -19.71
C VAL A 470 -12.26 9.45 -18.36
N GLU A 471 -13.59 9.43 -18.33
CA GLU A 471 -14.37 9.72 -17.13
C GLU A 471 -14.95 8.43 -16.55
N VAL A 472 -14.76 8.27 -15.23
CA VAL A 472 -15.21 7.11 -14.47
C VAL A 472 -15.94 7.58 -13.22
N GLU A 473 -17.07 6.95 -12.91
CA GLU A 473 -17.83 7.15 -11.69
C GLU A 473 -17.59 6.00 -10.70
N LEU A 474 -17.26 6.34 -9.45
CA LEU A 474 -17.17 5.37 -8.36
C LEU A 474 -18.52 5.26 -7.64
N SER A 475 -18.87 4.05 -7.24
CA SER A 475 -20.10 3.76 -6.51
C SER A 475 -19.94 2.57 -5.58
N LYS A 476 -20.89 2.40 -4.64
CA LYS A 476 -20.92 1.26 -3.73
C LYS A 476 -20.90 -0.06 -4.51
N PRO A 477 -20.06 -1.04 -4.13
CA PRO A 477 -20.06 -2.36 -4.76
C PRO A 477 -21.36 -3.11 -4.47
N LYS A 478 -21.72 -4.00 -5.37
CA LYS A 478 -22.81 -4.96 -5.17
C LYS A 478 -22.23 -6.20 -4.50
N PHE A 479 -23.01 -6.79 -3.63
CA PHE A 479 -22.66 -8.01 -2.92
C PHE A 479 -23.38 -9.21 -3.50
N ALA A 480 -22.71 -10.36 -3.47
CA ALA A 480 -23.20 -11.61 -4.02
C ALA A 480 -24.13 -12.28 -3.01
N PHE A 481 -25.41 -11.89 -2.97
CA PHE A 481 -26.43 -12.63 -2.22
C PHE A 481 -26.72 -13.97 -2.88
N ARG A 482 -27.32 -14.90 -2.13
CA ARG A 482 -27.87 -16.16 -2.61
C ARG A 482 -29.32 -16.28 -2.19
N GLU A 483 -30.07 -17.13 -2.88
CA GLU A 483 -31.44 -17.48 -2.51
C GLU A 483 -31.47 -18.93 -2.03
N THR A 484 -32.26 -19.22 -1.02
CA THR A 484 -32.55 -20.59 -0.56
C THR A 484 -33.97 -20.69 -0.01
N ILE A 485 -34.40 -21.91 0.32
CA ILE A 485 -35.72 -22.19 0.87
C ILE A 485 -35.59 -22.73 2.28
N ARG A 486 -36.67 -22.56 3.08
CA ARG A 486 -36.70 -22.98 4.49
C ARG A 486 -37.68 -24.10 4.78
N LYS A 487 -38.64 -24.35 3.88
CA LYS A 487 -39.69 -25.34 4.04
C LYS A 487 -39.76 -26.25 2.82
N LYS A 488 -40.39 -27.40 3.02
CA LYS A 488 -40.76 -28.28 1.92
C LYS A 488 -42.01 -27.74 1.22
N SER A 489 -42.05 -27.84 -0.11
CA SER A 489 -43.22 -27.59 -0.94
C SER A 489 -43.40 -28.72 -1.94
N GLU A 490 -44.63 -28.96 -2.37
CA GLU A 490 -44.97 -29.90 -3.43
C GLU A 490 -45.89 -29.19 -4.41
N VAL A 491 -45.52 -29.10 -5.66
CA VAL A 491 -46.20 -28.32 -6.68
C VAL A 491 -46.23 -29.03 -8.03
N GLN A 492 -47.18 -28.67 -8.83
CA GLN A 492 -47.30 -29.09 -10.22
C GLN A 492 -46.93 -27.94 -11.15
N GLY A 493 -46.03 -28.20 -12.10
CA GLY A 493 -45.73 -27.35 -13.24
C GLY A 493 -46.24 -27.97 -14.54
N LYS A 494 -47.20 -27.29 -15.19
CA LYS A 494 -47.81 -27.77 -16.41
C LYS A 494 -47.66 -26.77 -17.52
N TYR A 495 -46.96 -27.16 -18.57
CA TYR A 495 -46.78 -26.37 -19.77
C TYR A 495 -47.60 -26.99 -20.93
N LYS A 496 -48.61 -26.26 -21.39
CA LYS A 496 -49.45 -26.66 -22.50
C LYS A 496 -49.59 -25.47 -23.45
N LYS A 497 -49.12 -25.61 -24.69
CA LYS A 497 -49.26 -24.59 -25.72
C LYS A 497 -49.69 -25.22 -27.02
N GLN A 498 -50.74 -24.68 -27.64
CA GLN A 498 -51.30 -25.17 -28.92
C GLN A 498 -51.41 -23.97 -29.85
N SER A 499 -50.55 -23.93 -30.87
CA SER A 499 -50.53 -22.84 -31.85
C SER A 499 -50.40 -23.44 -33.26
N GLY A 500 -51.50 -24.12 -33.71
CA GLY A 500 -51.61 -24.70 -35.06
C GLY A 500 -50.63 -25.86 -35.34
N GLY A 501 -51.09 -27.04 -35.68
CA GLY A 501 -50.26 -28.22 -35.93
C GLY A 501 -49.91 -29.01 -34.65
N HIS A 502 -48.66 -29.38 -34.48
CA HIS A 502 -48.20 -30.08 -33.24
C HIS A 502 -48.20 -29.14 -32.03
N GLY A 503 -48.86 -29.56 -30.94
CA GLY A 503 -48.84 -28.87 -29.65
C GLY A 503 -47.53 -29.07 -28.88
N GLN A 504 -47.38 -28.38 -27.75
CA GLN A 504 -46.32 -28.62 -26.76
C GLN A 504 -46.94 -29.01 -25.43
N TYR A 505 -46.51 -30.09 -24.84
CA TYR A 505 -47.02 -30.61 -23.59
C TYR A 505 -45.93 -31.11 -22.67
N GLY A 506 -45.83 -30.58 -21.48
CA GLY A 506 -44.98 -31.03 -20.36
C GLY A 506 -45.73 -30.86 -19.05
N ASP A 507 -45.73 -31.88 -18.20
CA ASP A 507 -46.42 -31.86 -16.91
C ASP A 507 -45.60 -32.63 -15.88
N VAL A 508 -45.14 -31.95 -14.87
CA VAL A 508 -44.30 -32.46 -13.80
C VAL A 508 -44.86 -32.08 -12.42
N LYS A 509 -44.81 -33.01 -11.50
CA LYS A 509 -45.10 -32.78 -10.08
C LYS A 509 -43.76 -32.92 -9.34
N MET A 510 -43.37 -31.88 -8.63
CA MET A 510 -42.08 -31.79 -7.99
C MET A 510 -42.19 -31.41 -6.51
N GLU A 511 -41.32 -32.01 -5.73
CA GLU A 511 -41.04 -31.61 -4.36
C GLU A 511 -39.77 -30.77 -4.27
N PHE A 512 -39.79 -29.70 -3.50
CA PHE A 512 -38.66 -28.88 -3.18
C PHE A 512 -38.45 -28.82 -1.67
N GLU A 513 -37.24 -29.10 -1.20
CA GLU A 513 -36.89 -29.04 0.22
C GLU A 513 -35.44 -28.54 0.40
N PRO A 514 -35.08 -28.00 1.60
CA PRO A 514 -33.69 -27.65 1.88
C PRO A 514 -32.78 -28.88 1.77
N SER A 515 -31.68 -28.77 1.03
CA SER A 515 -30.70 -29.87 0.90
C SER A 515 -29.81 -30.05 2.14
N GLY A 516 -29.68 -29.02 2.97
CA GLY A 516 -28.73 -28.95 4.08
C GLY A 516 -27.30 -28.60 3.68
N ASP A 517 -26.99 -28.54 2.39
CA ASP A 517 -25.69 -28.17 1.86
C ASP A 517 -25.77 -26.90 0.99
N LEU A 518 -25.26 -25.78 1.50
CA LEU A 518 -25.23 -24.50 0.81
C LEU A 518 -24.07 -24.36 -0.18
N SER A 519 -23.18 -25.36 -0.28
CA SER A 519 -22.06 -25.36 -1.21
C SER A 519 -22.48 -25.74 -2.64
N THR A 520 -23.62 -26.42 -2.77
CA THR A 520 -24.20 -26.85 -4.05
C THR A 520 -25.46 -26.07 -4.37
N PRO A 521 -25.70 -25.71 -5.64
CA PRO A 521 -26.93 -25.03 -6.06
C PRO A 521 -28.17 -25.89 -5.80
N TYR A 522 -28.15 -27.13 -6.29
CA TYR A 522 -29.25 -28.07 -6.13
C TYR A 522 -28.76 -29.51 -6.08
N ILE A 523 -29.63 -30.39 -5.54
CA ILE A 523 -29.57 -31.85 -5.67
C ILE A 523 -30.83 -32.28 -6.40
N PHE A 524 -30.70 -33.05 -7.48
CA PHE A 524 -31.83 -33.57 -8.23
C PHE A 524 -32.04 -35.05 -7.93
N GLU A 525 -33.27 -35.42 -7.61
CA GLU A 525 -33.70 -36.81 -7.42
C GLU A 525 -34.96 -37.11 -8.23
N GLU A 526 -35.15 -38.38 -8.55
CA GLU A 526 -36.37 -38.86 -9.20
C GLU A 526 -37.01 -40.00 -8.38
N ARG A 527 -38.31 -39.93 -8.22
CA ARG A 527 -39.11 -40.96 -7.52
C ARG A 527 -40.41 -41.26 -8.31
N VAL A 528 -40.37 -41.13 -9.65
CA VAL A 528 -41.53 -41.36 -10.51
C VAL A 528 -41.91 -42.83 -10.51
N PHE A 529 -43.19 -43.11 -10.25
CA PHE A 529 -43.75 -44.45 -10.26
C PHE A 529 -44.59 -44.67 -11.53
N GLY A 530 -44.59 -45.92 -12.04
CA GLY A 530 -45.46 -46.36 -13.12
C GLY A 530 -45.20 -45.75 -14.51
N GLY A 531 -44.05 -45.02 -14.71
CA GLY A 531 -43.70 -44.39 -16.01
C GLY A 531 -44.53 -43.18 -16.37
N ALA A 532 -45.11 -42.49 -15.39
CA ALA A 532 -45.95 -41.31 -15.59
C ALA A 532 -45.19 -40.20 -16.36
N VAL A 533 -43.88 -40.08 -16.15
CA VAL A 533 -42.94 -39.32 -16.95
C VAL A 533 -41.91 -40.29 -17.55
N PRO A 534 -41.77 -40.35 -18.87
CA PRO A 534 -40.74 -41.21 -19.51
C PRO A 534 -39.31 -40.81 -19.11
N LYS A 535 -38.45 -41.76 -18.86
CA LYS A 535 -37.07 -41.54 -18.34
C LYS A 535 -36.21 -40.64 -19.22
N ASN A 536 -36.45 -40.64 -20.54
CA ASN A 536 -35.73 -39.81 -21.50
C ASN A 536 -35.97 -38.27 -21.26
N TYR A 537 -37.03 -37.90 -20.50
CA TYR A 537 -37.30 -36.49 -20.16
C TYR A 537 -36.73 -36.05 -18.82
N PHE A 538 -36.20 -36.99 -17.96
CA PHE A 538 -35.60 -36.63 -16.68
C PHE A 538 -34.43 -35.65 -16.82
N PRO A 539 -33.49 -35.83 -17.78
CA PRO A 539 -32.44 -34.81 -17.99
C PRO A 539 -32.97 -33.45 -18.38
N ALA A 540 -34.07 -33.37 -19.10
CA ALA A 540 -34.72 -32.10 -19.47
C ALA A 540 -35.33 -31.41 -18.23
N VAL A 541 -35.97 -32.18 -17.34
CA VAL A 541 -36.48 -31.66 -16.05
C VAL A 541 -35.35 -31.15 -15.18
N GLU A 542 -34.28 -31.92 -15.01
CA GLU A 542 -33.09 -31.49 -14.26
C GLU A 542 -32.46 -30.23 -14.85
N LYS A 543 -32.33 -30.14 -16.17
CA LYS A 543 -31.85 -28.94 -16.86
C LYS A 543 -32.71 -27.71 -16.59
N GLY A 544 -34.05 -27.89 -16.49
CA GLY A 544 -34.97 -26.86 -16.09
C GLY A 544 -34.74 -26.34 -14.68
N VAL A 545 -34.46 -27.25 -13.73
CA VAL A 545 -34.09 -26.90 -12.34
C VAL A 545 -32.74 -26.16 -12.34
N ALA A 546 -31.73 -26.69 -13.02
CA ALA A 546 -30.40 -26.12 -13.09
C ALA A 546 -30.44 -24.67 -13.60
N GLU A 547 -31.13 -24.41 -14.69
CA GLU A 547 -31.26 -23.07 -15.26
C GLU A 547 -32.05 -22.12 -14.33
N SER A 548 -33.08 -22.62 -13.62
CA SER A 548 -33.80 -21.82 -12.63
C SER A 548 -32.94 -21.47 -11.42
N CYS A 549 -31.98 -22.29 -11.04
CA CYS A 549 -31.04 -21.99 -9.96
C CYS A 549 -30.04 -20.86 -10.31
N LEU A 550 -29.79 -20.60 -11.59
CA LEU A 550 -28.90 -19.51 -11.98
C LEU A 550 -29.48 -18.13 -11.68
N LYS A 551 -30.81 -18.03 -11.65
CA LYS A 551 -31.55 -16.80 -11.45
C LYS A 551 -32.81 -17.07 -10.63
N GLY A 552 -32.68 -16.97 -9.31
CA GLY A 552 -33.71 -17.30 -8.36
C GLY A 552 -34.97 -16.42 -8.51
N PRO A 553 -36.14 -16.95 -8.11
CA PRO A 553 -37.43 -16.26 -8.29
C PRO A 553 -37.72 -15.19 -7.24
N LEU A 554 -36.95 -15.08 -6.14
CA LEU A 554 -37.19 -14.10 -5.07
C LEU A 554 -36.61 -12.71 -5.42
N ALA A 555 -35.34 -12.66 -5.80
CA ALA A 555 -34.63 -11.41 -6.09
C ALA A 555 -33.63 -11.55 -7.26
N ALA A 556 -33.75 -12.60 -8.06
CA ALA A 556 -32.88 -12.94 -9.19
C ALA A 556 -31.39 -13.11 -8.81
N TYR A 557 -31.12 -13.63 -7.59
CA TYR A 557 -29.83 -14.11 -7.17
C TYR A 557 -29.68 -15.63 -7.43
N PRO A 558 -28.47 -16.16 -7.57
CA PRO A 558 -28.27 -17.60 -7.68
C PRO A 558 -28.85 -18.35 -6.48
N VAL A 559 -29.49 -19.49 -6.74
CA VAL A 559 -30.07 -20.35 -5.71
C VAL A 559 -29.02 -21.34 -5.24
N VAL A 560 -29.02 -21.64 -3.94
CA VAL A 560 -28.18 -22.68 -3.31
C VAL A 560 -28.98 -23.49 -2.30
N GLY A 561 -28.55 -24.71 -2.06
CA GLY A 561 -29.07 -25.54 -0.99
C GLY A 561 -30.49 -26.08 -1.19
N VAL A 562 -30.91 -26.33 -2.44
CA VAL A 562 -32.22 -26.86 -2.76
C VAL A 562 -32.13 -28.30 -3.23
N LYS A 563 -32.95 -29.19 -2.67
CA LYS A 563 -33.20 -30.52 -3.18
C LYS A 563 -34.51 -30.52 -3.96
N ALA A 564 -34.44 -30.88 -5.23
CA ALA A 564 -35.57 -30.95 -6.15
C ALA A 564 -35.84 -32.41 -6.53
N THR A 565 -37.01 -32.92 -6.22
CA THR A 565 -37.38 -34.29 -6.47
C THR A 565 -38.56 -34.35 -7.44
N LEU A 566 -38.39 -35.00 -8.58
CA LEU A 566 -39.47 -35.31 -9.50
C LEU A 566 -40.25 -36.52 -8.97
N VAL A 567 -41.52 -36.29 -8.61
CA VAL A 567 -42.34 -37.35 -7.97
C VAL A 567 -43.40 -37.94 -8.91
N ASP A 568 -43.99 -37.14 -9.80
CA ASP A 568 -45.04 -37.56 -10.69
C ASP A 568 -45.12 -36.62 -11.94
N GLY A 569 -46.06 -36.87 -12.80
CA GLY A 569 -46.33 -36.04 -13.98
C GLY A 569 -47.23 -36.73 -15.00
N SER A 570 -47.30 -36.16 -16.20
CA SER A 570 -47.94 -36.83 -17.32
C SER A 570 -47.30 -36.37 -18.63
N TYR A 571 -47.42 -37.22 -19.65
CA TYR A 571 -46.90 -36.96 -20.98
C TYR A 571 -47.98 -37.14 -22.05
N HIS A 572 -47.80 -36.51 -23.20
CA HIS A 572 -48.62 -36.69 -24.38
C HIS A 572 -47.80 -37.35 -25.49
N PRO A 573 -48.27 -38.45 -26.09
CA PRO A 573 -47.44 -39.25 -27.05
C PRO A 573 -46.93 -38.43 -28.25
N VAL A 574 -47.63 -37.35 -28.65
CA VAL A 574 -47.30 -36.56 -29.84
C VAL A 574 -46.74 -35.18 -29.50
N ASP A 575 -47.27 -34.53 -28.44
CA ASP A 575 -46.99 -33.13 -28.13
C ASP A 575 -45.91 -32.96 -27.03
N SER A 576 -45.46 -34.05 -26.41
CA SER A 576 -44.39 -33.97 -25.40
C SER A 576 -43.01 -33.88 -26.03
N SER A 577 -42.19 -32.98 -25.50
CA SER A 577 -40.81 -32.74 -25.94
C SER A 577 -39.91 -32.39 -24.75
N GLU A 578 -38.61 -32.52 -24.90
CA GLU A 578 -37.62 -32.10 -23.89
C GLU A 578 -37.80 -30.64 -23.50
N MET A 579 -38.05 -29.75 -24.47
CA MET A 579 -38.29 -28.33 -24.22
C MET A 579 -39.56 -28.10 -23.38
N ALA A 580 -40.64 -28.85 -23.66
CA ALA A 580 -41.87 -28.73 -22.88
C ALA A 580 -41.70 -29.17 -21.45
N PHE A 581 -40.98 -30.28 -21.18
CA PHE A 581 -40.68 -30.77 -19.84
C PHE A 581 -39.71 -29.84 -19.11
N LYS A 582 -38.69 -29.30 -19.78
CA LYS A 582 -37.80 -28.28 -19.23
C LYS A 582 -38.60 -27.06 -18.77
N THR A 583 -39.50 -26.53 -19.62
CA THR A 583 -40.34 -25.37 -19.31
C THR A 583 -41.29 -25.69 -18.14
N ALA A 584 -41.90 -26.87 -18.11
CA ALA A 584 -42.77 -27.32 -17.03
C ALA A 584 -42.00 -27.39 -15.70
N ALA A 585 -40.75 -27.88 -15.70
CA ALA A 585 -39.87 -27.90 -14.55
C ALA A 585 -39.50 -26.49 -14.04
N MET A 586 -39.25 -25.54 -14.96
CA MET A 586 -39.00 -24.13 -14.60
C MET A 586 -40.22 -23.48 -13.96
N MET A 587 -41.43 -23.79 -14.45
CA MET A 587 -42.68 -23.32 -13.85
C MET A 587 -42.90 -23.92 -12.44
N ALA A 588 -42.67 -25.24 -12.32
CA ALA A 588 -42.74 -25.93 -11.01
C ALA A 588 -41.73 -25.34 -10.03
N PHE A 589 -40.46 -25.14 -10.47
CA PHE A 589 -39.44 -24.58 -9.61
C PHE A 589 -39.83 -23.18 -9.09
N LYS A 590 -40.26 -22.29 -9.95
CA LYS A 590 -40.65 -20.93 -9.54
C LYS A 590 -41.77 -20.96 -8.52
N LYS A 591 -42.83 -21.71 -8.77
CA LYS A 591 -43.98 -21.83 -7.87
C LYS A 591 -43.56 -22.47 -6.55
N GLY A 592 -42.90 -23.63 -6.59
CA GLY A 592 -42.50 -24.38 -5.42
C GLY A 592 -41.49 -23.64 -4.54
N PHE A 593 -40.55 -22.94 -5.18
CA PHE A 593 -39.57 -22.11 -4.47
C PHE A 593 -40.25 -21.00 -3.65
N MET A 594 -41.22 -20.31 -4.26
CA MET A 594 -41.95 -19.22 -3.56
C MET A 594 -42.86 -19.75 -2.44
N GLU A 595 -43.45 -20.93 -2.58
CA GLU A 595 -44.26 -21.58 -1.53
C GLU A 595 -43.40 -22.16 -0.40
N ALA A 596 -42.13 -22.44 -0.64
CA ALA A 596 -41.18 -23.04 0.30
C ALA A 596 -40.55 -22.05 1.29
N ASN A 597 -41.10 -20.87 1.49
CA ASN A 597 -40.58 -19.79 2.33
C ASN A 597 -39.15 -19.39 1.97
N PRO A 598 -38.97 -18.75 0.81
CA PRO A 598 -37.66 -18.35 0.32
C PRO A 598 -37.01 -17.26 1.19
N VAL A 599 -35.69 -17.35 1.33
CA VAL A 599 -34.88 -16.36 2.08
C VAL A 599 -33.64 -15.99 1.28
N LEU A 600 -33.15 -14.76 1.53
CA LEU A 600 -31.84 -14.33 1.06
C LEU A 600 -30.76 -14.72 2.04
N LEU A 601 -29.62 -15.12 1.49
CA LEU A 601 -28.38 -15.36 2.22
C LEU A 601 -27.38 -14.23 1.87
N GLU A 602 -26.82 -13.61 2.88
CA GLU A 602 -25.76 -12.62 2.73
C GLU A 602 -24.37 -13.24 2.95
N PRO A 603 -23.33 -12.78 2.22
CA PRO A 603 -21.97 -13.24 2.44
C PRO A 603 -21.41 -12.65 3.74
N ILE A 604 -20.82 -13.53 4.56
CA ILE A 604 -20.14 -13.20 5.81
C ILE A 604 -18.63 -13.29 5.58
N ALA A 605 -17.92 -12.29 6.05
CA ALA A 605 -16.47 -12.28 6.11
C ALA A 605 -15.97 -12.66 7.51
N SER A 606 -14.87 -13.41 7.54
CA SER A 606 -14.01 -13.53 8.72
C SER A 606 -13.05 -12.34 8.70
N LEU A 607 -13.14 -11.51 9.71
CA LEU A 607 -12.42 -10.24 9.85
C LEU A 607 -11.43 -10.34 11.00
N LYS A 608 -10.19 -9.86 10.77
CA LYS A 608 -9.18 -9.66 11.80
C LYS A 608 -8.78 -8.19 11.84
N VAL A 609 -8.96 -7.54 12.98
CA VAL A 609 -8.62 -6.14 13.19
C VAL A 609 -7.49 -6.03 14.18
N THR A 610 -6.39 -5.39 13.79
CA THR A 610 -5.22 -5.17 14.66
C THR A 610 -5.15 -3.72 15.07
N VAL A 611 -5.24 -3.46 16.38
CA VAL A 611 -5.22 -2.10 16.96
C VAL A 611 -4.43 -2.07 18.27
N PRO A 612 -3.88 -0.91 18.68
CA PRO A 612 -3.39 -0.71 20.04
C PRO A 612 -4.48 -0.95 21.08
N ASP A 613 -4.12 -1.48 22.25
CA ASP A 613 -5.04 -1.87 23.31
C ASP A 613 -6.06 -0.78 23.68
N LYS A 614 -5.62 0.47 23.73
CA LYS A 614 -6.47 1.64 24.05
C LYS A 614 -7.68 1.86 23.13
N PHE A 615 -7.65 1.30 21.91
CA PHE A 615 -8.74 1.44 20.92
C PHE A 615 -9.65 0.20 20.84
N THR A 616 -9.35 -0.85 21.60
CA THR A 616 -10.09 -2.12 21.55
C THR A 616 -11.59 -1.94 21.79
N GLY A 617 -11.95 -1.13 22.80
CA GLY A 617 -13.35 -0.88 23.14
C GLY A 617 -14.13 -0.17 22.03
N ASP A 618 -13.53 0.85 21.42
CA ASP A 618 -14.17 1.61 20.34
C ASP A 618 -14.37 0.72 19.09
N VAL A 619 -13.37 -0.09 18.74
CA VAL A 619 -13.45 -1.02 17.62
C VAL A 619 -14.50 -2.09 17.84
N MET A 620 -14.55 -2.70 19.04
CA MET A 620 -15.60 -3.68 19.37
C MET A 620 -17.00 -3.06 19.30
N GLY A 621 -17.17 -1.83 19.79
CA GLY A 621 -18.40 -1.07 19.69
C GLY A 621 -18.84 -0.82 18.24
N ASP A 622 -17.89 -0.47 17.36
CA ASP A 622 -18.16 -0.26 15.94
C ASP A 622 -18.50 -1.57 15.22
N LEU A 623 -17.76 -2.65 15.48
CA LEU A 623 -18.07 -3.97 14.90
C LEU A 623 -19.48 -4.42 15.27
N ASN A 624 -19.90 -4.23 16.51
CA ASN A 624 -21.27 -4.55 16.94
C ASN A 624 -22.32 -3.71 16.20
N ARG A 625 -22.08 -2.41 15.98
CA ARG A 625 -22.97 -1.55 15.17
C ARG A 625 -23.09 -2.04 13.73
N ARG A 626 -22.04 -2.60 13.19
CA ARG A 626 -21.97 -3.19 11.84
C ARG A 626 -22.45 -4.64 11.78
N ARG A 627 -23.22 -5.08 12.76
CA ARG A 627 -23.73 -6.45 12.84
C ARG A 627 -22.61 -7.51 12.92
N GLY A 628 -21.40 -7.09 13.28
CA GLY A 628 -20.26 -7.99 13.48
C GLY A 628 -20.40 -8.78 14.77
N ARG A 629 -20.05 -10.06 14.73
CA ARG A 629 -20.00 -10.95 15.88
C ARG A 629 -18.53 -11.18 16.25
N VAL A 630 -18.09 -10.57 17.36
CA VAL A 630 -16.73 -10.78 17.88
C VAL A 630 -16.59 -12.22 18.37
N LEU A 631 -15.60 -12.93 17.86
CA LEU A 631 -15.30 -14.34 18.15
C LEU A 631 -14.23 -14.48 19.22
N GLY A 632 -13.25 -13.60 19.22
CA GLY A 632 -12.13 -13.63 20.13
C GLY A 632 -11.22 -12.40 20.02
N MET A 633 -10.28 -12.32 20.96
CA MET A 633 -9.30 -11.27 21.01
C MET A 633 -7.98 -11.85 21.55
N ASN A 634 -6.87 -11.55 20.84
CA ASN A 634 -5.54 -12.02 21.20
C ASN A 634 -4.55 -10.85 21.18
N SER A 635 -3.68 -10.77 22.19
CA SER A 635 -2.55 -9.85 22.16
C SER A 635 -1.44 -10.37 21.27
N ASN A 636 -0.88 -9.52 20.41
CA ASN A 636 0.33 -9.86 19.70
C ASN A 636 1.58 -9.45 20.50
N HIS A 637 2.77 -9.93 20.07
CA HIS A 637 4.05 -9.68 20.73
C HIS A 637 4.50 -8.21 20.74
N HIS A 638 3.77 -7.31 20.06
CA HIS A 638 4.09 -5.88 19.96
C HIS A 638 3.10 -4.99 20.74
N GLY A 639 2.33 -5.55 21.68
CA GLY A 639 1.38 -4.78 22.49
C GLY A 639 0.16 -4.26 21.72
N LYS A 640 -0.16 -4.88 20.57
CA LYS A 640 -1.39 -4.63 19.81
C LYS A 640 -2.37 -5.78 20.03
N GLN A 641 -3.66 -5.49 20.04
CA GLN A 641 -4.74 -6.47 20.09
C GLN A 641 -5.16 -6.86 18.67
N VAL A 642 -5.39 -8.16 18.46
CA VAL A 642 -6.00 -8.71 17.26
C VAL A 642 -7.40 -9.15 17.63
N ILE A 643 -8.42 -8.49 17.07
CA ILE A 643 -9.84 -8.76 17.28
C ILE A 643 -10.31 -9.60 16.09
N GLU A 644 -10.83 -10.79 16.36
CA GLU A 644 -11.42 -11.66 15.34
C GLU A 644 -12.95 -11.57 15.40
N ALA A 645 -13.58 -11.37 14.24
CA ALA A 645 -15.03 -11.21 14.15
C ALA A 645 -15.57 -11.74 12.82
N ASP A 646 -16.81 -12.25 12.86
CA ASP A 646 -17.61 -12.49 11.65
C ASP A 646 -18.46 -11.24 11.37
N ILE A 647 -18.47 -10.76 10.13
CA ILE A 647 -19.18 -9.56 9.74
C ILE A 647 -19.79 -9.71 8.34
N PRO A 648 -21.00 -9.20 8.08
CA PRO A 648 -21.54 -9.16 6.73
C PRO A 648 -20.64 -8.32 5.81
N MET A 649 -20.29 -8.83 4.64
CA MET A 649 -19.38 -8.12 3.70
C MET A 649 -19.92 -6.75 3.28
N SER A 650 -21.23 -6.56 3.29
CA SER A 650 -21.87 -5.27 3.01
C SER A 650 -21.53 -4.18 4.04
N GLU A 651 -21.20 -4.55 5.28
CA GLU A 651 -20.84 -3.65 6.37
C GLU A 651 -19.35 -3.27 6.39
N LEU A 652 -18.52 -3.95 5.59
CA LEU A 652 -17.12 -3.60 5.41
C LEU A 652 -16.91 -2.40 4.47
N PHE A 653 -17.97 -2.01 3.74
CA PHE A 653 -17.89 -0.80 2.92
C PHE A 653 -17.68 0.44 3.79
N GLY A 654 -16.61 1.21 3.49
CA GLY A 654 -16.21 2.38 4.28
C GLY A 654 -15.55 2.06 5.62
N TYR A 655 -15.42 0.77 6.00
CA TYR A 655 -14.82 0.37 7.29
C TYR A 655 -13.38 0.87 7.45
N ASN A 656 -12.62 0.91 6.36
CA ASN A 656 -11.25 1.45 6.36
C ASN A 656 -11.18 2.88 6.89
N THR A 657 -12.04 3.75 6.37
CA THR A 657 -12.11 5.17 6.76
C THR A 657 -12.51 5.32 8.21
N ASP A 658 -13.52 4.55 8.66
CA ASP A 658 -13.99 4.61 10.04
C ASP A 658 -12.96 4.04 11.02
N LEU A 659 -12.32 2.90 10.70
CA LEU A 659 -11.25 2.33 11.52
C LEU A 659 -10.07 3.29 11.67
N ARG A 660 -9.64 3.93 10.59
CA ARG A 660 -8.57 4.93 10.62
C ARG A 660 -8.96 6.15 11.45
N SER A 661 -10.19 6.62 11.31
CA SER A 661 -10.70 7.73 12.11
C SER A 661 -10.70 7.41 13.61
N MET A 662 -11.20 6.23 14.00
CA MET A 662 -11.24 5.79 15.39
C MET A 662 -9.87 5.59 16.01
N THR A 663 -8.91 5.11 15.21
CA THR A 663 -7.58 4.71 15.69
C THR A 663 -6.46 5.70 15.36
N GLY A 664 -6.81 6.87 14.80
CA GLY A 664 -5.83 7.83 14.31
C GLY A 664 -4.94 7.30 13.18
N GLY A 665 -5.43 6.33 12.40
CA GLY A 665 -4.71 5.73 11.27
C GLY A 665 -3.77 4.57 11.63
N ILE A 666 -3.75 4.12 12.90
CA ILE A 666 -2.89 3.01 13.35
C ILE A 666 -3.53 1.66 13.06
N GLY A 667 -4.88 1.56 13.16
CA GLY A 667 -5.62 0.32 12.97
C GLY A 667 -5.47 -0.24 11.57
N THR A 668 -5.30 -1.56 11.49
CA THR A 668 -5.26 -2.32 10.23
C THR A 668 -6.25 -3.47 10.31
N TYR A 669 -6.73 -3.93 9.17
CA TYR A 669 -7.60 -5.08 9.12
C TYR A 669 -7.34 -5.92 7.87
N GLU A 670 -7.68 -7.19 7.97
CA GLU A 670 -7.72 -8.14 6.87
C GLU A 670 -9.02 -8.96 6.97
N TYR A 671 -9.53 -9.39 5.85
CA TYR A 671 -10.75 -10.20 5.82
C TYR A 671 -10.72 -11.21 4.69
N GLU A 672 -11.46 -12.29 4.87
CA GLU A 672 -11.70 -13.30 3.84
C GLU A 672 -13.16 -13.74 3.86
N PHE A 673 -13.67 -14.24 2.73
CA PHE A 673 -15.00 -14.81 2.69
C PHE A 673 -15.05 -16.07 3.57
N ALA A 674 -16.02 -16.12 4.51
CA ALA A 674 -16.19 -17.26 5.40
C ALA A 674 -17.33 -18.18 4.93
N ARG A 675 -18.54 -17.64 4.81
CA ARG A 675 -19.74 -18.43 4.51
C ARG A 675 -20.93 -17.54 4.13
N TYR A 676 -22.04 -18.17 3.79
CA TYR A 676 -23.34 -17.49 3.65
C TYR A 676 -24.20 -17.70 4.91
N GLU A 677 -24.87 -16.65 5.37
CA GLU A 677 -25.86 -16.69 6.46
C GLU A 677 -27.14 -15.98 6.02
N GLN A 678 -28.27 -16.33 6.66
CA GLN A 678 -29.55 -15.70 6.35
C GLN A 678 -29.50 -14.20 6.66
N ALA A 679 -29.85 -13.39 5.66
CA ALA A 679 -29.98 -11.95 5.82
C ALA A 679 -31.17 -11.59 6.75
N PRO A 680 -31.05 -10.52 7.55
CA PRO A 680 -32.17 -9.97 8.31
C PRO A 680 -33.34 -9.58 7.41
N GLY A 681 -34.57 -9.61 7.96
CA GLY A 681 -35.79 -9.42 7.18
C GLY A 681 -35.90 -8.04 6.51
N ASP A 682 -35.36 -6.99 7.14
CA ASP A 682 -35.28 -5.63 6.59
C ASP A 682 -34.34 -5.55 5.40
N ILE A 683 -33.16 -6.20 5.47
CA ILE A 683 -32.19 -6.30 4.36
C ILE A 683 -32.80 -7.09 3.20
N GLN A 684 -33.41 -8.26 3.51
CA GLN A 684 -34.08 -9.06 2.49
C GLN A 684 -35.16 -8.25 1.76
N LYS A 685 -36.01 -7.55 2.49
CA LYS A 685 -37.11 -6.75 1.93
C LYS A 685 -36.56 -5.68 0.98
N LYS A 686 -35.54 -4.95 1.41
CA LYS A 686 -34.89 -3.91 0.61
C LYS A 686 -34.30 -4.47 -0.69
N GLU A 687 -33.53 -5.57 -0.61
CA GLU A 687 -32.92 -6.21 -1.77
C GLU A 687 -33.95 -6.75 -2.76
N VAL A 688 -35.05 -7.34 -2.27
CA VAL A 688 -36.14 -7.82 -3.10
C VAL A 688 -36.82 -6.67 -3.85
N GLU A 689 -37.11 -5.55 -3.15
CA GLU A 689 -37.73 -4.35 -3.75
C GLU A 689 -36.80 -3.74 -4.82
N GLU A 690 -35.53 -3.57 -4.54
CA GLU A 690 -34.54 -2.99 -5.48
C GLU A 690 -34.32 -3.85 -6.73
N ARG A 691 -34.56 -5.15 -6.63
CA ARG A 691 -34.34 -6.11 -7.72
C ARG A 691 -35.64 -6.63 -8.36
N ALA A 692 -36.79 -6.15 -7.94
CA ALA A 692 -38.09 -6.62 -8.46
C ALA A 692 -38.19 -6.58 -9.99
N SER A 693 -37.56 -5.60 -10.65
CA SER A 693 -37.53 -5.49 -12.11
C SER A 693 -36.64 -6.52 -12.83
N LYS A 694 -35.80 -7.25 -12.09
CA LYS A 694 -34.86 -8.26 -12.63
C LYS A 694 -35.41 -9.68 -12.52
N VAL A 695 -36.44 -9.87 -11.69
CA VAL A 695 -37.13 -11.16 -11.55
C VAL A 695 -37.99 -11.36 -12.80
N ASP A 696 -37.80 -12.48 -13.49
CA ASP A 696 -38.61 -12.80 -14.67
C ASP A 696 -40.07 -13.00 -14.25
N LYS A 697 -40.94 -12.12 -14.76
CA LYS A 697 -42.37 -12.36 -14.70
C LYS A 697 -42.67 -13.52 -15.65
N LEU A 698 -43.13 -14.63 -15.12
CA LEU A 698 -43.75 -15.63 -15.98
C LEU A 698 -45.04 -14.99 -16.51
N ASP A 699 -45.08 -14.74 -17.81
CA ASP A 699 -46.34 -14.59 -18.49
C ASP A 699 -47.04 -15.93 -18.39
N VAL A 700 -48.14 -15.95 -17.62
CA VAL A 700 -49.02 -17.11 -17.45
C VAL A 700 -49.80 -17.35 -18.72
#